data_aceb611fcda7c73b3f7f902450aced50
#
_entry.id   aceb611fcda7c73b3f7f902450aced50
#
_cell.length_a   1.000
_cell.length_b   1.000
_cell.length_c   1.000
_cell.angle_alpha   90.00
_cell.angle_beta   90.00
_cell.angle_gamma   90.00
#
_symmetry.space_group_name_H-M   'P 1'
#
loop_
_entity.id
_entity.type
_entity.pdbx_description
1 polymer ?
#
loop_
_entity_poly.entity_id
_entity_poly.type
_entity_poly.pdbx_seq_one_letter_code
_entity_poly.pdbx_strand_id
1 'polypeptide(L)'
;MSVRVRLEFSGGGYPRWLARFRPVNYNGFWLRSADEQHIRWCKHWFDAVCKELADEQLTRKPKGSKGIILIQIENEYNHHGCDGKENLLKALYRSVRDNGWDVPVFPCLTNECRNSKDAELSQVFDCDNYYVGLSSAPDCAYRMVNLKKAQPDAPGFVTELQGGWFSLVTGRLSEENYSDARHFKAVGLMSLLGGATGINYYMFFGGTHLAGWGARGMTTSYDYNAAIRENGARGPKYFEAQAIGKFIHQFEPQLIRSEGGPCALEGDKESLFGGVRVAVDGTRFVFLHNTDPRKAIKGNVRLLPGKMNTPTQPMYNINQHGEKVLINANNNTEKQTLTLAPIEVTYELPALGSKVLVIPAGKSAKQGKWWLETTTEPRRPSKVPAAIRIASAQKMEDNFAKADWNQLPRLVSLSDLGINDFRYNLYRTKVTLDARQATREHFLLFNMFTRDIVSALVNGKQAKRLFPDHADAQSWTTRDCFQQIRPDEYDNRFDVSGLLHEGENEIIVVYENLGHAHGYFPMEELAGIREAGLSLTESALTHPLEWECATDMAGITLGWNLPACQTQGWQTVSLDTASRIPAKGNGIQPKSEPNGLFTWYRIEFELPSKQAGVWIPWLARIQASGNGFMWLNGHNIGRHWEAGPQREFF
;
A
#
# COMPACT_ATOMS: atom_id res chain seq x y z
N MET A 1 16.02 -11.63 -8.32
CA MET A 1 14.65 -11.13 -8.26
C MET A 1 14.11 -11.48 -6.87
N SER A 2 13.99 -10.51 -5.98
CA SER A 2 13.36 -10.72 -4.68
C SER A 2 11.85 -10.73 -4.91
N VAL A 3 11.18 -11.82 -4.63
CA VAL A 3 9.71 -11.84 -4.59
C VAL A 3 9.33 -11.44 -3.17
N ARG A 4 8.96 -10.20 -3.01
CA ARG A 4 8.31 -9.70 -1.81
C ARG A 4 6.82 -9.97 -1.97
N VAL A 5 6.31 -11.01 -1.33
CA VAL A 5 4.87 -11.19 -1.18
C VAL A 5 4.44 -10.28 -0.04
N ARG A 6 4.22 -9.02 -0.37
CA ARG A 6 3.61 -8.07 0.53
C ARG A 6 2.43 -7.42 -0.19
N LEU A 7 1.28 -7.72 0.30
CA LEU A 7 0.07 -6.98 0.02
C LEU A 7 -0.17 -6.11 1.27
N GLU A 8 -0.48 -4.84 1.08
CA GLU A 8 -0.97 -3.99 2.17
C GLU A 8 -2.37 -4.48 2.58
N PHE A 9 -2.41 -5.77 2.95
CA PHE A 9 -3.57 -6.30 3.61
C PHE A 9 -3.73 -5.55 4.93
N SER A 10 -4.95 -5.40 5.30
CA SER A 10 -5.40 -4.91 6.59
C SER A 10 -4.39 -5.20 7.70
N GLY A 11 -4.00 -4.16 8.44
CA GLY A 11 -3.11 -4.27 9.59
C GLY A 11 -1.73 -4.86 9.30
N GLY A 12 -1.16 -4.63 8.12
CA GLY A 12 0.14 -5.20 7.74
C GLY A 12 0.12 -6.72 7.58
N GLY A 13 -1.06 -7.32 7.40
CA GLY A 13 -1.26 -8.76 7.26
C GLY A 13 -1.56 -9.51 8.55
N TYR A 14 -1.66 -8.83 9.68
CA TYR A 14 -2.13 -9.47 10.91
C TYR A 14 -3.60 -9.85 10.79
N PRO A 15 -3.97 -11.12 11.12
CA PRO A 15 -5.37 -11.50 11.16
C PRO A 15 -6.14 -10.72 12.23
N ARG A 16 -7.32 -10.19 11.90
CA ARG A 16 -8.13 -9.40 12.84
C ARG A 16 -8.45 -10.14 14.13
N TRP A 17 -8.62 -11.47 14.08
CA TRP A 17 -8.89 -12.27 15.25
C TRP A 17 -7.80 -12.19 16.34
N LEU A 18 -6.57 -11.78 16.01
CA LEU A 18 -5.52 -11.53 17.01
C LEU A 18 -5.93 -10.45 18.00
N ALA A 19 -6.65 -9.41 17.57
CA ALA A 19 -7.12 -8.35 18.45
C ALA A 19 -8.11 -8.82 19.54
N ARG A 20 -8.70 -10.02 19.39
CA ARG A 20 -9.59 -10.62 20.40
C ARG A 20 -8.85 -11.03 21.67
N PHE A 21 -7.56 -11.34 21.59
CA PHE A 21 -6.79 -11.76 22.78
C PHE A 21 -6.51 -10.60 23.71
N ARG A 22 -6.29 -9.42 23.18
CA ARG A 22 -6.12 -8.18 23.93
C ARG A 22 -6.66 -7.02 23.10
N PRO A 23 -7.92 -6.63 23.26
CA PRO A 23 -8.41 -5.42 22.60
C PRO A 23 -7.60 -4.22 23.07
N VAL A 24 -7.38 -3.26 22.18
CA VAL A 24 -6.58 -2.06 22.43
C VAL A 24 -6.98 -1.41 23.74
N ASN A 25 -6.06 -1.40 24.68
CA ASN A 25 -6.03 -0.43 25.77
C ASN A 25 -5.18 0.73 25.30
N TYR A 26 -5.63 1.97 25.47
CA TYR A 26 -4.90 3.19 25.09
C TYR A 26 -3.46 3.29 25.66
N ASN A 27 -3.03 2.33 26.46
CA ASN A 27 -1.77 2.33 27.19
C ASN A 27 -0.67 1.43 26.59
N GLY A 28 -0.85 0.88 25.40
CA GLY A 28 0.20 0.11 24.72
C GLY A 28 -0.31 -0.93 23.75
N PHE A 29 0.43 -1.11 22.68
CA PHE A 29 0.20 -2.14 21.68
C PHE A 29 0.97 -3.40 22.05
N TRP A 30 0.34 -4.56 21.96
CA TRP A 30 1.04 -5.83 22.15
C TRP A 30 1.54 -6.43 20.82
N LEU A 31 0.85 -6.14 19.70
CA LEU A 31 1.33 -6.47 18.37
C LEU A 31 2.53 -5.59 18.00
N ARG A 32 3.47 -6.14 17.25
CA ARG A 32 4.77 -5.51 16.92
C ARG A 32 5.58 -5.08 18.13
N SER A 33 5.45 -5.80 19.23
CA SER A 33 6.20 -5.58 20.46
C SER A 33 6.92 -6.85 20.90
N ALA A 34 7.73 -6.77 21.96
CA ALA A 34 8.38 -7.92 22.59
C ALA A 34 7.43 -8.74 23.49
N ASP A 35 6.13 -8.56 23.38
CA ASP A 35 5.14 -9.35 24.10
C ASP A 35 5.28 -10.85 23.74
N GLU A 36 5.29 -11.70 24.75
CA GLU A 36 5.53 -13.14 24.59
C GLU A 36 4.48 -13.83 23.70
N GLN A 37 3.22 -13.39 23.79
CA GLN A 37 2.15 -13.94 22.95
C GLN A 37 2.33 -13.54 21.48
N HIS A 38 2.72 -12.28 21.23
CA HIS A 38 3.04 -11.82 19.88
C HIS A 38 4.23 -12.59 19.30
N ILE A 39 5.34 -12.72 20.05
CA ILE A 39 6.52 -13.48 19.62
C ILE A 39 6.14 -14.94 19.31
N ARG A 40 5.28 -15.57 20.14
CA ARG A 40 4.83 -16.95 19.89
C ARG A 40 4.07 -17.07 18.56
N TRP A 41 3.20 -16.11 18.22
CA TRP A 41 2.50 -16.11 16.95
C TRP A 41 3.42 -15.83 15.76
N CYS A 42 4.38 -14.92 15.91
CA CYS A 42 5.41 -14.69 14.90
C CYS A 42 6.23 -15.98 14.65
N LYS A 43 6.66 -16.65 15.72
CA LYS A 43 7.39 -17.90 15.61
C LYS A 43 6.56 -18.96 14.86
N HIS A 44 5.29 -19.13 15.21
CA HIS A 44 4.40 -20.07 14.53
C HIS A 44 4.31 -19.77 13.02
N TRP A 45 4.21 -18.50 12.65
CA TRP A 45 4.23 -18.08 11.24
C TRP A 45 5.56 -18.41 10.55
N PHE A 46 6.68 -18.05 11.17
CA PHE A 46 8.00 -18.34 10.62
C PHE A 46 8.26 -19.86 10.51
N ASP A 47 7.84 -20.66 11.49
CA ASP A 47 7.96 -22.11 11.44
C ASP A 47 7.26 -22.68 10.19
N ALA A 48 6.06 -22.21 9.89
CA ALA A 48 5.32 -22.63 8.70
C ALA A 48 5.98 -22.18 7.40
N VAL A 49 6.26 -20.88 7.26
CA VAL A 49 6.83 -20.30 6.02
C VAL A 49 8.24 -20.83 5.75
N CYS A 50 9.08 -20.89 6.78
CA CYS A 50 10.46 -21.33 6.64
C CYS A 50 10.52 -22.81 6.24
N LYS A 51 9.63 -23.64 6.77
CA LYS A 51 9.54 -25.06 6.39
C LYS A 51 9.21 -25.23 4.91
N GLU A 52 8.22 -24.49 4.41
CA GLU A 52 7.83 -24.58 2.99
C GLU A 52 8.90 -24.07 2.02
N LEU A 53 9.70 -23.11 2.43
CA LEU A 53 10.66 -22.42 1.57
C LEU A 53 12.13 -22.80 1.85
N ALA A 54 12.41 -23.69 2.81
CA ALA A 54 13.77 -23.99 3.25
C ALA A 54 14.70 -24.42 2.11
N ASP A 55 14.21 -25.25 1.18
CA ASP A 55 14.99 -25.76 0.06
C ASP A 55 15.16 -24.74 -1.08
N GLU A 56 14.44 -23.61 -1.01
CA GLU A 56 14.56 -22.54 -2.00
C GLU A 56 15.72 -21.57 -1.71
N GLN A 57 16.40 -21.71 -0.59
CA GLN A 57 17.57 -20.90 -0.26
C GLN A 57 18.71 -21.15 -1.25
N LEU A 58 19.33 -20.06 -1.75
CA LEU A 58 20.43 -20.16 -2.71
C LEU A 58 21.61 -20.98 -2.16
N THR A 59 21.86 -20.89 -0.87
CA THR A 59 22.91 -21.62 -0.15
C THR A 59 22.74 -23.15 -0.17
N ARG A 60 21.51 -23.63 -0.41
CA ARG A 60 21.17 -25.05 -0.50
C ARG A 60 21.05 -25.57 -1.93
N LYS A 61 21.21 -24.70 -2.92
CA LYS A 61 21.09 -25.06 -4.34
C LYS A 61 22.46 -25.23 -5.01
N PRO A 62 22.53 -26.03 -6.07
CA PRO A 62 23.75 -26.17 -6.86
C PRO A 62 24.26 -24.80 -7.36
N LYS A 63 25.57 -24.68 -7.50
CA LYS A 63 26.20 -23.44 -8.02
C LYS A 63 25.61 -23.05 -9.38
N GLY A 64 25.22 -21.78 -9.52
CA GLY A 64 24.57 -21.24 -10.72
C GLY A 64 23.06 -21.36 -10.74
N SER A 65 22.45 -21.98 -9.74
CA SER A 65 21.00 -22.00 -9.56
C SER A 65 20.46 -20.64 -9.15
N LYS A 66 19.12 -20.52 -9.23
CA LYS A 66 18.36 -19.38 -8.68
C LYS A 66 17.75 -19.81 -7.36
N GLY A 67 17.61 -18.88 -6.44
CA GLY A 67 17.01 -19.17 -5.14
C GLY A 67 16.82 -17.92 -4.31
N ILE A 68 16.36 -18.09 -3.08
CA ILE A 68 16.20 -17.04 -2.09
C ILE A 68 17.59 -16.63 -1.58
N ILE A 69 17.91 -15.37 -1.70
CA ILE A 69 19.23 -14.82 -1.34
C ILE A 69 19.21 -14.05 -0.01
N LEU A 70 18.05 -13.58 0.42
CA LEU A 70 17.84 -12.74 1.61
C LEU A 70 16.48 -13.04 2.21
N ILE A 71 16.33 -12.88 3.52
CA ILE A 71 15.04 -12.94 4.21
C ILE A 71 14.81 -11.69 5.04
N GLN A 72 13.63 -11.09 4.88
CA GLN A 72 13.18 -9.96 5.68
C GLN A 72 12.38 -10.46 6.88
N ILE A 73 12.72 -9.97 8.07
CA ILE A 73 12.10 -10.41 9.33
C ILE A 73 11.09 -9.42 9.91
N GLU A 74 11.15 -8.14 9.55
CA GLU A 74 10.26 -7.08 10.02
C GLU A 74 10.17 -5.97 8.96
N ASN A 75 9.20 -5.08 9.07
CA ASN A 75 9.00 -4.00 8.12
C ASN A 75 8.81 -2.65 8.79
N GLU A 76 9.69 -1.70 8.45
CA GLU A 76 9.61 -0.29 8.86
C GLU A 76 9.45 -0.10 10.38
N TYR A 77 10.12 -0.92 11.15
CA TYR A 77 9.99 -0.93 12.60
C TYR A 77 10.36 0.42 13.25
N ASN A 78 11.25 1.19 12.63
CA ASN A 78 11.65 2.51 13.13
C ASN A 78 10.52 3.55 13.09
N HIS A 79 9.47 3.33 12.32
CA HIS A 79 8.29 4.21 12.30
C HIS A 79 7.35 3.98 13.49
N HIS A 80 7.57 2.92 14.27
CA HIS A 80 6.74 2.59 15.42
C HIS A 80 7.60 2.57 16.68
N GLY A 81 7.33 3.49 17.59
CA GLY A 81 7.97 3.53 18.89
C GLY A 81 7.40 2.45 19.82
N CYS A 82 7.84 1.20 19.66
CA CYS A 82 7.46 0.12 20.57
C CYS A 82 8.57 -0.15 21.57
N ASP A 83 8.20 -0.38 22.83
CA ASP A 83 9.13 -0.85 23.84
C ASP A 83 9.65 -2.26 23.49
N GLY A 84 10.91 -2.52 23.82
CA GLY A 84 11.52 -3.83 23.62
C GLY A 84 11.88 -4.18 22.17
N LYS A 85 12.08 -3.20 21.31
CA LYS A 85 12.46 -3.34 19.89
C LYS A 85 13.56 -4.38 19.65
N GLU A 86 14.67 -4.29 20.39
CA GLU A 86 15.78 -5.23 20.24
C GLU A 86 15.36 -6.67 20.55
N ASN A 87 14.54 -6.87 21.57
CA ASN A 87 14.07 -8.20 21.97
C ASN A 87 13.15 -8.81 20.90
N LEU A 88 12.28 -8.00 20.29
CA LEU A 88 11.45 -8.47 19.16
C LEU A 88 12.33 -8.87 17.98
N LEU A 89 13.24 -8.01 17.53
CA LEU A 89 14.10 -8.29 16.38
C LEU A 89 14.97 -9.54 16.61
N LYS A 90 15.49 -9.73 17.83
CA LYS A 90 16.20 -10.97 18.20
C LYS A 90 15.31 -12.20 18.14
N ALA A 91 14.09 -12.12 18.66
CA ALA A 91 13.16 -13.24 18.61
C ALA A 91 12.81 -13.63 17.17
N LEU A 92 12.61 -12.65 16.28
CA LEU A 92 12.36 -12.88 14.86
C LEU A 92 13.60 -13.45 14.16
N TYR A 93 14.79 -12.94 14.44
CA TYR A 93 16.05 -13.48 13.93
C TYR A 93 16.24 -14.95 14.34
N ARG A 94 16.05 -15.27 15.64
CA ARG A 94 16.13 -16.65 16.14
C ARG A 94 15.11 -17.55 15.45
N SER A 95 13.86 -17.08 15.29
CA SER A 95 12.82 -17.87 14.61
C SER A 95 13.24 -18.31 13.21
N VAL A 96 13.96 -17.46 12.48
CA VAL A 96 14.49 -17.78 11.16
C VAL A 96 15.66 -18.77 11.27
N ARG A 97 16.61 -18.52 12.16
CA ARG A 97 17.81 -19.37 12.35
C ARG A 97 17.47 -20.74 12.90
N ASP A 98 16.55 -20.85 13.85
CA ASP A 98 16.08 -22.13 14.43
C ASP A 98 15.42 -23.01 13.37
N ASN A 99 14.83 -22.42 12.35
CA ASN A 99 14.28 -23.12 11.18
C ASN A 99 15.34 -23.44 10.10
N GLY A 100 16.62 -23.29 10.41
CA GLY A 100 17.74 -23.68 9.55
C GLY A 100 17.96 -22.76 8.35
N TRP A 101 17.53 -21.52 8.42
CA TRP A 101 17.81 -20.54 7.37
C TRP A 101 19.19 -19.92 7.59
N ASP A 102 20.01 -19.92 6.54
CA ASP A 102 21.40 -19.46 6.56
C ASP A 102 21.66 -18.23 5.66
N VAL A 103 20.72 -17.88 4.77
CA VAL A 103 20.83 -16.64 3.98
C VAL A 103 20.84 -15.40 4.88
N PRO A 104 21.45 -14.27 4.44
CA PRO A 104 21.46 -13.04 5.22
C PRO A 104 20.06 -12.53 5.57
N VAL A 105 19.95 -11.95 6.76
CA VAL A 105 18.70 -11.45 7.34
C VAL A 105 18.74 -9.93 7.41
N PHE A 106 17.62 -9.30 7.09
CA PHE A 106 17.46 -7.86 7.21
C PHE A 106 16.06 -7.51 7.72
N PRO A 107 15.87 -6.42 8.47
CA PRO A 107 14.62 -5.76 8.69
C PRO A 107 14.49 -4.64 7.65
N CYS A 108 13.29 -4.24 7.32
CA CYS A 108 13.09 -3.06 6.50
C CYS A 108 13.18 -1.81 7.40
N LEU A 109 13.99 -0.83 6.98
CA LEU A 109 14.19 0.45 7.65
C LEU A 109 14.61 0.32 9.11
N THR A 110 15.88 -0.06 9.31
CA THR A 110 16.61 0.10 10.57
C THR A 110 17.98 0.72 10.28
N ASN A 111 18.66 1.22 11.30
CA ASN A 111 19.96 1.86 11.19
C ASN A 111 20.92 1.52 12.34
N GLU A 112 20.57 0.56 13.16
CA GLU A 112 21.28 0.27 14.40
C GLU A 112 21.54 -1.22 14.66
N CYS A 113 20.98 -2.12 13.82
CA CYS A 113 21.13 -3.55 14.02
C CYS A 113 22.59 -3.98 13.82
N ARG A 114 23.20 -3.59 12.69
CA ARG A 114 24.55 -4.01 12.32
C ARG A 114 25.61 -3.56 13.32
N ASN A 115 25.42 -2.39 13.93
CA ASN A 115 26.31 -1.82 14.90
C ASN A 115 25.92 -2.13 16.37
N SER A 116 24.95 -2.99 16.58
CA SER A 116 24.56 -3.41 17.92
C SER A 116 25.70 -4.13 18.63
N LYS A 117 25.80 -3.94 19.94
CA LYS A 117 26.70 -4.73 20.81
C LYS A 117 26.18 -6.15 21.03
N ASP A 118 24.92 -6.40 20.74
CA ASP A 118 24.31 -7.72 20.80
C ASP A 118 24.80 -8.58 19.62
N ALA A 119 25.32 -9.76 19.93
CA ALA A 119 25.96 -10.64 18.96
C ALA A 119 24.98 -11.16 17.89
N GLU A 120 23.70 -11.32 18.20
CA GLU A 120 22.67 -11.77 17.25
C GLU A 120 22.20 -10.63 16.37
N LEU A 121 21.89 -9.48 16.95
CA LEU A 121 21.48 -8.30 16.16
C LEU A 121 22.58 -7.84 15.20
N SER A 122 23.85 -7.94 15.58
CA SER A 122 24.96 -7.60 14.70
C SER A 122 25.06 -8.49 13.44
N GLN A 123 24.36 -9.63 13.38
CA GLN A 123 24.25 -10.46 12.18
C GLN A 123 23.15 -10.00 11.22
N VAL A 124 22.28 -9.10 11.66
CA VAL A 124 21.23 -8.49 10.86
C VAL A 124 21.79 -7.21 10.22
N PHE A 125 21.74 -7.09 8.89
CA PHE A 125 22.22 -5.86 8.25
C PHE A 125 21.10 -4.84 8.09
N ASP A 126 21.45 -3.59 8.26
CA ASP A 126 20.52 -2.47 8.12
C ASP A 126 20.25 -2.13 6.65
N CYS A 127 19.08 -1.57 6.37
CA CYS A 127 18.67 -1.14 5.05
C CYS A 127 17.77 0.09 5.15
N ASP A 128 17.48 0.73 4.01
CA ASP A 128 16.75 1.98 4.00
C ASP A 128 15.61 1.97 2.98
N ASN A 129 14.61 2.84 3.23
CA ASN A 129 13.47 3.07 2.36
C ASN A 129 13.45 4.52 1.92
N TYR A 130 13.20 4.78 0.65
CA TYR A 130 13.24 6.12 0.08
C TYR A 130 11.89 6.52 -0.50
N TYR A 131 11.18 7.36 0.24
CA TYR A 131 9.97 8.06 -0.18
C TYR A 131 10.24 9.56 -0.04
N VAL A 132 10.61 10.21 -1.13
CA VAL A 132 11.09 11.58 -1.13
C VAL A 132 10.29 12.45 -2.09
N GLY A 133 10.20 13.75 -1.79
CA GLY A 133 9.55 14.72 -2.66
C GLY A 133 10.27 14.89 -4.01
N LEU A 134 9.62 15.53 -4.97
CA LEU A 134 10.16 15.69 -6.34
C LEU A 134 11.55 16.30 -6.39
N SER A 135 11.80 17.34 -5.58
CA SER A 135 13.09 18.03 -5.53
C SER A 135 14.07 17.40 -4.55
N SER A 136 13.68 16.37 -3.81
CA SER A 136 14.46 15.75 -2.74
C SER A 136 15.15 14.44 -3.15
N ALA A 137 15.19 14.09 -4.43
CA ALA A 137 15.94 12.93 -4.91
C ALA A 137 17.41 12.89 -4.44
N PRO A 138 18.13 14.02 -4.25
CA PRO A 138 19.46 14.07 -3.66
C PRO A 138 19.59 13.40 -2.29
N ASP A 139 18.52 13.40 -1.48
CA ASP A 139 18.51 12.79 -0.14
C ASP A 139 18.81 11.30 -0.21
N CYS A 140 18.38 10.61 -1.28
CA CYS A 140 18.68 9.20 -1.52
C CYS A 140 20.19 8.94 -1.56
N ALA A 141 20.96 9.84 -2.18
CA ALA A 141 22.41 9.69 -2.25
C ALA A 141 23.08 9.89 -0.89
N TYR A 142 22.69 10.92 -0.13
CA TYR A 142 23.26 11.19 1.19
C TYR A 142 22.91 10.08 2.20
N ARG A 143 21.65 9.64 2.23
CA ARG A 143 21.20 8.56 3.11
C ARG A 143 21.96 7.26 2.83
N MET A 144 22.14 6.90 1.55
CA MET A 144 22.90 5.72 1.16
C MET A 144 24.39 5.81 1.54
N VAL A 145 25.02 6.98 1.36
CA VAL A 145 26.38 7.21 1.84
C VAL A 145 26.50 7.00 3.35
N ASN A 146 25.52 7.50 4.12
CA ASN A 146 25.49 7.34 5.58
C ASN A 146 25.29 5.89 5.99
N LEU A 147 24.36 5.17 5.34
CA LEU A 147 24.14 3.74 5.59
C LEU A 147 25.43 2.93 5.35
N LYS A 148 26.12 3.17 4.22
CA LYS A 148 27.39 2.48 3.91
C LYS A 148 28.51 2.83 4.89
N LYS A 149 28.56 4.05 5.40
CA LYS A 149 29.54 4.43 6.44
C LYS A 149 29.26 3.70 7.75
N ALA A 150 28.00 3.52 8.11
CA ALA A 150 27.59 2.83 9.32
C ALA A 150 27.87 1.32 9.26
N GLN A 151 27.77 0.71 8.09
CA GLN A 151 27.97 -0.74 7.88
C GLN A 151 28.82 -1.02 6.61
N PRO A 152 30.12 -0.75 6.66
CA PRO A 152 30.99 -0.85 5.48
C PRO A 152 31.16 -2.29 4.96
N ASP A 153 30.85 -3.27 5.77
CA ASP A 153 30.93 -4.71 5.50
C ASP A 153 29.58 -5.33 5.04
N ALA A 154 28.53 -4.52 4.91
CA ALA A 154 27.22 -4.95 4.46
C ALA A 154 26.81 -4.24 3.17
N PRO A 155 25.86 -4.81 2.39
CA PRO A 155 25.40 -4.17 1.16
C PRO A 155 24.68 -2.85 1.44
N GLY A 156 24.87 -1.85 0.59
CA GLY A 156 24.00 -0.67 0.54
C GLY A 156 22.69 -1.04 -0.13
N PHE A 157 21.67 -1.42 0.65
CA PHE A 157 20.42 -1.94 0.13
C PHE A 157 19.25 -0.98 0.37
N VAL A 158 18.59 -0.59 -0.72
CA VAL A 158 17.31 0.13 -0.67
C VAL A 158 16.20 -0.90 -0.78
N THR A 159 15.52 -1.16 0.34
CA THR A 159 14.48 -2.19 0.43
C THR A 159 13.13 -1.75 -0.10
N GLU A 160 12.86 -0.44 -0.05
CA GLU A 160 11.73 0.19 -0.71
C GLU A 160 12.20 1.49 -1.37
N LEU A 161 12.50 1.41 -2.66
CA LEU A 161 12.69 2.60 -3.48
C LEU A 161 11.35 2.97 -4.10
N GLN A 162 10.92 4.21 -3.90
CA GLN A 162 9.61 4.70 -4.29
C GLN A 162 9.29 4.42 -5.76
N GLY A 163 8.40 3.47 -6.01
CA GLY A 163 7.85 3.16 -7.33
C GLY A 163 6.62 3.99 -7.68
N GLY A 164 5.95 4.53 -6.67
CA GLY A 164 4.73 5.31 -6.79
C GLY A 164 4.13 5.65 -5.43
N TRP A 165 2.81 5.62 -5.34
CA TRP A 165 2.06 5.76 -4.09
C TRP A 165 0.66 5.16 -4.24
N PHE A 166 0.04 4.77 -3.15
CA PHE A 166 -1.32 4.21 -3.17
C PHE A 166 -2.39 5.29 -3.34
N SER A 167 -3.59 4.86 -3.76
CA SER A 167 -4.79 5.68 -3.82
C SER A 167 -5.59 5.56 -2.53
N LEU A 168 -6.00 6.69 -1.98
CA LEU A 168 -6.89 6.76 -0.83
C LEU A 168 -8.28 7.24 -1.27
N VAL A 169 -9.31 6.78 -0.57
CA VAL A 169 -10.67 7.31 -0.72
C VAL A 169 -10.64 8.81 -0.48
N THR A 170 -11.30 9.60 -1.33
CA THR A 170 -11.26 11.06 -1.45
C THR A 170 -9.89 11.69 -1.76
N GLY A 171 -8.85 10.89 -1.86
CA GLY A 171 -7.54 11.33 -2.29
C GLY A 171 -7.43 11.43 -3.82
N ARG A 172 -6.22 11.22 -4.32
CA ARG A 172 -5.91 11.18 -5.76
C ARG A 172 -5.71 9.73 -6.21
N LEU A 173 -5.98 9.47 -7.48
CA LEU A 173 -5.51 8.24 -8.11
C LEU A 173 -3.98 8.19 -8.08
N SER A 174 -3.43 6.99 -8.02
CA SER A 174 -1.98 6.79 -7.99
C SER A 174 -1.26 7.40 -9.20
N GLU A 175 -1.87 7.35 -10.39
CA GLU A 175 -1.34 7.96 -11.62
C GLU A 175 -1.35 9.49 -11.61
N GLU A 176 -2.15 10.12 -10.77
CA GLU A 176 -2.19 11.57 -10.56
C GLU A 176 -1.20 12.03 -9.50
N ASN A 177 -0.49 11.08 -8.89
CA ASN A 177 0.52 11.39 -7.89
C ASN A 177 1.76 12.00 -8.57
N TYR A 178 2.49 12.81 -7.81
CA TYR A 178 3.68 13.52 -8.28
C TYR A 178 4.83 12.61 -8.72
N SER A 179 4.88 11.36 -8.26
CA SER A 179 5.94 10.41 -8.61
C SER A 179 5.77 9.89 -10.05
N ASP A 180 6.28 10.67 -11.01
CA ASP A 180 6.31 10.29 -12.43
C ASP A 180 7.59 9.50 -12.81
N ALA A 181 7.76 9.20 -14.09
CA ALA A 181 8.91 8.45 -14.59
C ALA A 181 10.25 9.18 -14.41
N ARG A 182 10.25 10.53 -14.42
CA ARG A 182 11.45 11.34 -14.19
C ARG A 182 11.91 11.23 -12.74
N HIS A 183 10.96 11.32 -11.80
CA HIS A 183 11.22 11.13 -10.39
C HIS A 183 11.71 9.71 -10.09
N PHE A 184 11.03 8.70 -10.64
CA PHE A 184 11.43 7.30 -10.52
C PHE A 184 12.88 7.06 -10.97
N LYS A 185 13.28 7.67 -12.09
CA LYS A 185 14.66 7.63 -12.60
C LYS A 185 15.62 8.36 -11.66
N ALA A 186 15.24 9.56 -11.19
CA ALA A 186 16.07 10.37 -10.32
C ALA A 186 16.42 9.64 -9.02
N VAL A 187 15.42 9.08 -8.30
CA VAL A 187 15.68 8.37 -7.05
C VAL A 187 16.53 7.12 -7.25
N GLY A 188 16.36 6.41 -8.38
CA GLY A 188 17.22 5.28 -8.75
C GLY A 188 18.67 5.69 -8.98
N LEU A 189 18.91 6.75 -9.76
CA LEU A 189 20.26 7.23 -10.06
C LEU A 189 20.94 7.85 -8.84
N MET A 190 20.20 8.56 -7.98
CA MET A 190 20.76 9.12 -6.76
C MET A 190 21.10 8.03 -5.74
N SER A 191 20.33 6.96 -5.68
CA SER A 191 20.70 5.78 -4.88
C SER A 191 22.01 5.14 -5.39
N LEU A 192 22.18 4.99 -6.70
CA LEU A 192 23.43 4.50 -7.31
C LEU A 192 24.60 5.44 -7.03
N LEU A 193 24.42 6.76 -7.13
CA LEU A 193 25.44 7.75 -6.78
C LEU A 193 25.87 7.60 -5.32
N GLY A 194 24.95 7.37 -4.40
CA GLY A 194 25.23 7.10 -2.98
C GLY A 194 25.96 5.78 -2.72
N GLY A 195 25.98 4.88 -3.70
CA GLY A 195 26.65 3.58 -3.63
C GLY A 195 25.74 2.42 -3.30
N ALA A 196 24.48 2.51 -3.64
CA ALA A 196 23.58 1.37 -3.56
C ALA A 196 24.10 0.18 -4.36
N THR A 197 24.11 -0.99 -3.75
CA THR A 197 24.47 -2.29 -4.36
C THR A 197 23.25 -3.19 -4.55
N GLY A 198 22.11 -2.81 -3.96
CA GLY A 198 20.82 -3.44 -4.15
C GLY A 198 19.71 -2.41 -4.13
N ILE A 199 18.78 -2.52 -5.09
CA ILE A 199 17.60 -1.66 -5.19
C ILE A 199 16.38 -2.55 -5.40
N ASN A 200 15.38 -2.37 -4.57
CA ASN A 200 14.07 -3.00 -4.70
C ASN A 200 13.00 -1.92 -4.80
N TYR A 201 12.32 -1.85 -5.94
CA TYR A 201 11.23 -0.88 -6.13
C TYR A 201 9.97 -1.33 -5.41
N TYR A 202 9.39 -0.45 -4.63
CA TYR A 202 8.09 -0.62 -4.04
C TYR A 202 7.12 0.46 -4.57
N MET A 203 6.14 0.13 -5.45
CA MET A 203 5.91 -1.17 -6.10
C MET A 203 6.55 -1.17 -7.49
N PHE A 204 7.06 -2.30 -7.93
CA PHE A 204 7.42 -2.50 -9.34
C PHE A 204 6.23 -2.97 -10.17
N PHE A 205 5.39 -3.78 -9.58
CA PHE A 205 4.13 -4.29 -10.15
C PHE A 205 2.98 -3.85 -9.25
N GLY A 206 1.98 -3.18 -9.81
CA GLY A 206 0.75 -2.83 -9.13
C GLY A 206 -0.12 -4.06 -8.84
N GLY A 207 -1.10 -3.90 -7.97
CA GLY A 207 -1.99 -4.98 -7.56
C GLY A 207 -3.42 -4.54 -7.35
N THR A 208 -4.26 -5.52 -7.05
CA THR A 208 -5.66 -5.34 -6.67
C THR A 208 -5.85 -5.96 -5.30
N HIS A 209 -6.49 -5.27 -4.38
CA HIS A 209 -6.90 -5.87 -3.11
C HIS A 209 -7.93 -6.96 -3.35
N LEU A 210 -7.70 -8.14 -2.77
CA LEU A 210 -8.61 -9.26 -2.94
C LEU A 210 -9.94 -8.98 -2.23
N ALA A 211 -11.04 -9.04 -2.98
CA ALA A 211 -12.41 -8.93 -2.44
C ALA A 211 -12.54 -7.80 -1.40
N GLY A 212 -12.94 -8.14 -0.18
CA GLY A 212 -13.08 -7.22 0.93
C GLY A 212 -11.86 -7.11 1.87
N TRP A 213 -10.63 -7.38 1.39
CA TRP A 213 -9.43 -7.43 2.23
C TRP A 213 -8.49 -6.21 2.12
N GLY A 214 -8.94 -5.10 1.60
CA GLY A 214 -8.14 -3.88 1.55
C GLY A 214 -7.93 -3.24 2.94
N ALA A 215 -6.95 -2.36 3.04
CA ALA A 215 -6.79 -1.54 4.24
C ALA A 215 -7.84 -0.42 4.30
N ARG A 216 -8.16 0.01 5.52
CA ARG A 216 -9.13 1.07 5.80
C ARG A 216 -8.82 2.35 5.00
N GLY A 217 -9.80 2.86 4.29
CA GLY A 217 -9.67 4.06 3.49
C GLY A 217 -8.84 3.91 2.20
N MET A 218 -8.33 2.72 1.90
CA MET A 218 -7.69 2.45 0.61
C MET A 218 -8.73 2.10 -0.45
N THR A 219 -8.44 2.45 -1.70
CA THR A 219 -9.21 1.98 -2.85
C THR A 219 -8.96 0.50 -3.09
N THR A 220 -9.84 -0.17 -3.83
CA THR A 220 -9.63 -1.56 -4.25
C THR A 220 -8.39 -1.70 -5.12
N SER A 221 -8.11 -0.71 -5.96
CA SER A 221 -6.88 -0.66 -6.75
C SER A 221 -5.67 -0.38 -5.87
N TYR A 222 -4.66 -1.21 -6.01
CA TYR A 222 -3.31 -0.96 -5.53
C TYR A 222 -2.35 -0.82 -6.71
N ASP A 223 -2.79 -0.12 -7.76
CA ASP A 223 -2.00 0.15 -8.97
C ASP A 223 -0.66 0.82 -8.63
N TYR A 224 -0.66 1.69 -7.62
CA TYR A 224 0.52 2.37 -7.09
C TYR A 224 1.22 3.27 -8.10
N ASN A 225 0.69 3.44 -9.30
CA ASN A 225 1.40 3.98 -10.45
C ASN A 225 2.75 3.28 -10.68
N ALA A 226 2.75 1.97 -10.48
CA ALA A 226 3.93 1.12 -10.57
C ALA A 226 4.49 1.03 -12.01
N ALA A 227 5.71 0.53 -12.15
CA ALA A 227 6.33 0.31 -13.45
C ALA A 227 5.51 -0.62 -14.34
N ILE A 228 4.98 -1.70 -13.78
CA ILE A 228 3.93 -2.54 -14.38
C ILE A 228 2.64 -2.24 -13.63
N ARG A 229 1.62 -1.80 -14.36
CA ARG A 229 0.34 -1.37 -13.82
C ARG A 229 -0.47 -2.56 -13.30
N GLU A 230 -1.50 -2.30 -12.50
CA GLU A 230 -2.42 -3.30 -11.96
C GLU A 230 -2.94 -4.27 -13.03
N ASN A 231 -3.25 -3.77 -14.22
CA ASN A 231 -3.72 -4.54 -15.37
C ASN A 231 -2.61 -5.24 -16.19
N GLY A 232 -1.36 -5.24 -15.70
CA GLY A 232 -0.21 -5.83 -16.39
C GLY A 232 0.41 -4.96 -17.50
N ALA A 233 -0.13 -3.77 -17.77
CA ALA A 233 0.43 -2.87 -18.77
C ALA A 233 1.77 -2.28 -18.31
N ARG A 234 2.68 -2.08 -19.25
CA ARG A 234 3.97 -1.42 -19.00
C ARG A 234 3.78 0.09 -19.01
N GLY A 235 3.91 0.74 -17.84
CA GLY A 235 3.88 2.18 -17.73
C GLY A 235 5.22 2.85 -18.11
N PRO A 236 5.29 4.20 -18.14
CA PRO A 236 6.52 4.93 -18.43
C PRO A 236 7.70 4.54 -17.52
N LYS A 237 7.44 4.29 -16.25
CA LYS A 237 8.44 3.86 -15.26
C LYS A 237 9.09 2.52 -15.59
N TYR A 238 8.38 1.62 -16.27
CA TYR A 238 8.95 0.35 -16.72
C TYR A 238 10.14 0.56 -17.66
N PHE A 239 10.03 1.50 -18.57
CA PHE A 239 11.10 1.79 -19.53
C PHE A 239 12.29 2.46 -18.88
N GLU A 240 12.07 3.30 -17.87
CA GLU A 240 13.16 3.84 -17.05
C GLU A 240 13.85 2.75 -16.24
N ALA A 241 13.10 1.85 -15.58
CA ALA A 241 13.68 0.71 -14.87
C ALA A 241 14.48 -0.19 -15.81
N GLN A 242 13.98 -0.43 -17.04
CA GLN A 242 14.69 -1.21 -18.06
C GLN A 242 16.00 -0.51 -18.49
N ALA A 243 15.96 0.81 -18.68
CA ALA A 243 17.15 1.58 -19.06
C ALA A 243 18.20 1.57 -17.94
N ILE A 244 17.78 1.79 -16.68
CA ILE A 244 18.65 1.70 -15.50
C ILE A 244 19.22 0.28 -15.35
N GLY A 245 18.38 -0.75 -15.51
CA GLY A 245 18.82 -2.14 -15.44
C GLY A 245 19.87 -2.49 -16.51
N LYS A 246 19.67 -2.03 -17.75
CA LYS A 246 20.67 -2.20 -18.82
C LYS A 246 21.98 -1.47 -18.52
N PHE A 247 21.89 -0.26 -17.96
CA PHE A 247 23.08 0.50 -17.54
C PHE A 247 23.83 -0.21 -16.42
N ILE A 248 23.13 -0.68 -15.38
CA ILE A 248 23.73 -1.44 -14.29
C ILE A 248 24.39 -2.71 -14.84
N HIS A 249 23.69 -3.48 -15.66
CA HIS A 249 24.24 -4.71 -16.24
C HIS A 249 25.49 -4.48 -17.09
N GLN A 250 25.53 -3.37 -17.85
CA GLN A 250 26.69 -2.99 -18.66
C GLN A 250 27.91 -2.66 -17.82
N PHE A 251 27.72 -2.03 -16.65
CA PHE A 251 28.81 -1.50 -15.82
C PHE A 251 28.88 -2.17 -14.43
N GLU A 252 28.25 -3.33 -14.25
CA GLU A 252 28.20 -4.03 -12.97
C GLU A 252 29.59 -4.22 -12.33
N PRO A 253 30.63 -4.71 -13.05
CA PRO A 253 31.93 -4.93 -12.46
C PRO A 253 32.59 -3.63 -11.96
N GLN A 254 32.33 -2.50 -12.62
CA GLN A 254 32.82 -1.19 -12.24
C GLN A 254 32.00 -0.58 -11.10
N LEU A 255 30.67 -0.61 -11.20
CA LEU A 255 29.78 0.00 -10.22
C LEU A 255 29.93 -0.65 -8.83
N ILE A 256 29.97 -1.98 -8.76
CA ILE A 256 30.11 -2.70 -7.49
C ILE A 256 31.46 -2.45 -6.81
N ARG A 257 32.49 -2.11 -7.59
CA ARG A 257 33.83 -1.80 -7.13
C ARG A 257 34.16 -0.33 -7.33
N SER A 258 33.23 0.56 -7.07
CA SER A 258 33.43 2.00 -7.16
C SER A 258 33.18 2.66 -5.82
N GLU A 259 33.92 3.74 -5.57
CA GLU A 259 33.74 4.61 -4.42
C GLU A 259 33.38 6.03 -4.85
N GLY A 260 32.80 6.80 -3.95
CA GLY A 260 32.41 8.17 -4.18
C GLY A 260 31.00 8.48 -3.72
N GLY A 261 30.46 9.57 -4.24
CA GLY A 261 29.15 10.08 -3.87
C GLY A 261 28.93 11.53 -4.30
N PRO A 262 28.00 12.24 -3.68
CA PRO A 262 27.81 13.67 -3.90
C PRO A 262 29.10 14.47 -3.67
N CYS A 263 29.32 15.49 -4.49
CA CYS A 263 30.48 16.37 -4.33
C CYS A 263 30.11 17.85 -4.57
N ALA A 264 31.02 18.76 -4.20
CA ALA A 264 30.85 20.18 -4.45
C ALA A 264 30.86 20.48 -5.95
N LEU A 265 30.07 21.49 -6.33
CA LEU A 265 29.93 21.98 -7.70
C LEU A 265 30.29 23.47 -7.77
N GLU A 266 31.03 23.87 -8.83
CA GLU A 266 31.33 25.26 -9.17
C GLU A 266 30.83 25.57 -10.59
N GLY A 267 30.40 26.81 -10.85
CA GLY A 267 29.87 27.27 -12.13
C GLY A 267 28.36 27.41 -12.18
N ASP A 268 27.78 27.21 -13.35
CA ASP A 268 26.32 27.31 -13.60
C ASP A 268 25.60 26.11 -12.93
N LYS A 269 25.16 26.30 -11.68
CA LYS A 269 24.69 25.21 -10.83
C LYS A 269 23.31 25.44 -10.19
N GLU A 270 22.54 26.41 -10.65
CA GLU A 270 21.18 26.61 -10.16
C GLU A 270 20.37 25.31 -10.34
N SER A 271 19.79 24.81 -9.24
CA SER A 271 19.02 23.56 -9.20
C SER A 271 19.80 22.31 -9.67
N LEU A 272 21.10 22.40 -9.89
CA LEU A 272 21.92 21.25 -10.28
C LEU A 272 22.46 20.52 -9.04
N PHE A 273 22.24 19.24 -8.98
CA PHE A 273 22.88 18.33 -8.03
C PHE A 273 23.72 17.30 -8.78
N GLY A 274 24.83 16.86 -8.18
CA GLY A 274 25.66 15.84 -8.81
C GLY A 274 26.76 15.30 -7.92
N GLY A 275 27.47 14.35 -8.49
CA GLY A 275 28.59 13.70 -7.83
C GLY A 275 29.31 12.72 -8.73
N VAL A 276 30.34 12.11 -8.16
CA VAL A 276 31.25 11.24 -8.91
C VAL A 276 31.48 9.94 -8.16
N ARG A 277 31.43 8.84 -8.88
CA ARG A 277 31.96 7.55 -8.43
C ARG A 277 33.12 7.13 -9.30
N VAL A 278 34.13 6.52 -8.71
CA VAL A 278 35.32 6.04 -9.38
C VAL A 278 35.50 4.55 -9.15
N ALA A 279 35.57 3.80 -10.21
CA ALA A 279 35.83 2.37 -10.17
C ALA A 279 37.31 2.06 -9.99
N VAL A 280 37.62 0.83 -9.56
CA VAL A 280 39.03 0.34 -9.38
C VAL A 280 39.85 0.45 -10.65
N ASP A 281 39.20 0.25 -11.82
CA ASP A 281 39.88 0.36 -13.13
C ASP A 281 40.12 1.81 -13.58
N GLY A 282 39.70 2.80 -12.78
CA GLY A 282 39.81 4.23 -13.09
C GLY A 282 38.65 4.80 -13.92
N THR A 283 37.62 4.01 -14.24
CA THR A 283 36.40 4.49 -14.86
C THR A 283 35.64 5.42 -13.89
N ARG A 284 35.21 6.57 -14.40
CA ARG A 284 34.47 7.56 -13.60
C ARG A 284 33.04 7.67 -14.09
N PHE A 285 32.10 7.67 -13.13
CA PHE A 285 30.67 7.88 -13.35
C PHE A 285 30.29 9.24 -12.76
N VAL A 286 29.96 10.19 -13.61
CA VAL A 286 29.47 11.52 -13.19
C VAL A 286 27.96 11.54 -13.29
N PHE A 287 27.30 11.63 -12.15
CA PHE A 287 25.84 11.72 -12.04
C PHE A 287 25.44 13.17 -11.95
N LEU A 288 24.46 13.57 -12.76
CA LEU A 288 23.86 14.90 -12.72
C LEU A 288 22.34 14.79 -12.64
N HIS A 289 21.74 15.66 -11.85
CA HIS A 289 20.29 15.75 -11.64
C HIS A 289 19.85 17.21 -11.51
N ASN A 290 18.80 17.57 -12.25
CA ASN A 290 18.09 18.84 -12.08
C ASN A 290 16.98 18.69 -11.03
N THR A 291 17.09 19.39 -9.92
CA THR A 291 16.12 19.31 -8.82
C THR A 291 14.90 20.19 -9.05
N ASP A 292 14.90 21.06 -10.08
CA ASP A 292 13.73 21.88 -10.41
C ASP A 292 12.67 21.06 -11.15
N PRO A 293 11.43 20.99 -10.62
CA PRO A 293 10.36 20.21 -11.24
C PRO A 293 9.72 20.88 -12.46
N ARG A 294 10.06 22.14 -12.76
CA ARG A 294 9.39 22.96 -13.77
C ARG A 294 10.31 23.47 -14.87
N LYS A 295 11.59 23.73 -14.54
CA LYS A 295 12.52 24.37 -15.46
C LYS A 295 13.60 23.40 -15.94
N ALA A 296 13.89 23.43 -17.22
CA ALA A 296 15.10 22.85 -17.77
C ALA A 296 16.31 23.74 -17.42
N ILE A 297 17.45 23.14 -17.22
CA ILE A 297 18.73 23.82 -16.95
C ILE A 297 19.80 23.37 -17.92
N LYS A 298 20.70 24.27 -18.29
CA LYS A 298 21.90 23.97 -19.09
C LYS A 298 23.05 24.88 -18.65
N GLY A 299 24.27 24.42 -18.83
CA GLY A 299 25.43 25.22 -18.46
C GLY A 299 26.71 24.41 -18.44
N ASN A 300 27.71 24.98 -17.80
CA ASN A 300 28.99 24.34 -17.53
C ASN A 300 29.17 24.22 -16.02
N VAL A 301 29.61 23.08 -15.56
CA VAL A 301 29.87 22.81 -14.15
C VAL A 301 31.21 22.13 -13.97
N ARG A 302 31.88 22.47 -12.89
CA ARG A 302 33.10 21.84 -12.43
C ARG A 302 32.79 21.08 -11.16
N LEU A 303 32.85 19.74 -11.23
CA LEU A 303 32.69 18.86 -10.09
C LEU A 303 34.01 18.75 -9.33
N LEU A 304 33.94 18.84 -8.00
CA LEU A 304 35.09 18.80 -7.08
C LEU A 304 35.02 17.55 -6.20
N PRO A 305 35.39 16.36 -6.69
CA PRO A 305 35.26 15.11 -5.92
C PRO A 305 36.18 15.06 -4.69
N GLY A 306 37.27 15.80 -4.70
CA GLY A 306 38.21 15.86 -3.59
C GLY A 306 38.93 14.54 -3.32
N LYS A 307 39.17 14.26 -2.03
CA LYS A 307 39.80 13.02 -1.58
C LYS A 307 38.76 11.91 -1.46
N MET A 308 39.02 10.79 -2.08
CA MET A 308 38.20 9.59 -2.03
C MET A 308 39.05 8.38 -1.62
N ASN A 309 38.47 7.46 -0.88
CA ASN A 309 39.12 6.19 -0.62
C ASN A 309 39.10 5.35 -1.90
N THR A 310 40.21 4.72 -2.24
CA THR A 310 40.22 3.68 -3.27
C THR A 310 39.39 2.49 -2.77
N PRO A 311 38.58 1.88 -3.63
CA PRO A 311 37.78 0.75 -3.21
C PRO A 311 38.69 -0.44 -2.90
N THR A 312 38.89 -0.66 -1.63
CA THR A 312 39.53 -1.84 -1.07
C THR A 312 38.47 -2.65 -0.34
N GLN A 313 37.42 -3.05 -1.05
CA GLN A 313 36.46 -3.96 -0.41
C GLN A 313 37.04 -5.36 -0.41
N PRO A 314 37.18 -5.97 0.78
CA PRO A 314 37.41 -7.40 0.84
C PRO A 314 36.23 -8.11 0.18
N MET A 315 36.51 -8.90 -0.84
CA MET A 315 35.49 -9.76 -1.43
C MET A 315 35.30 -10.95 -0.50
N TYR A 316 34.14 -11.00 0.12
CA TYR A 316 33.74 -12.17 0.89
C TYR A 316 32.88 -13.09 0.01
N ASN A 317 33.19 -14.39 0.05
CA ASN A 317 32.24 -15.41 -0.36
C ASN A 317 31.55 -15.95 0.89
N ILE A 318 30.30 -16.26 0.80
CA ILE A 318 29.61 -17.01 1.85
C ILE A 318 29.79 -18.48 1.46
N ASN A 319 30.49 -19.24 2.29
CA ASN A 319 30.67 -20.66 2.07
C ASN A 319 29.35 -21.43 2.35
N GLN A 320 29.34 -22.71 2.07
CA GLN A 320 28.20 -23.60 2.28
C GLN A 320 27.75 -23.72 3.76
N HIS A 321 28.48 -23.12 4.69
CA HIS A 321 28.17 -23.07 6.12
C HIS A 321 27.74 -21.67 6.60
N GLY A 322 27.48 -20.72 5.69
CA GLY A 322 27.10 -19.36 6.03
C GLY A 322 28.24 -18.47 6.55
N GLU A 323 29.49 -18.95 6.51
CA GLU A 323 30.65 -18.22 7.00
C GLU A 323 31.20 -17.27 5.92
N LYS A 324 31.62 -16.08 6.35
CA LYS A 324 32.33 -15.12 5.50
C LYS A 324 33.73 -15.66 5.18
N VAL A 325 33.94 -16.13 3.97
CA VAL A 325 35.26 -16.49 3.48
C VAL A 325 35.82 -15.37 2.63
N LEU A 326 36.94 -14.79 3.09
CA LEU A 326 37.67 -13.76 2.36
C LEU A 326 38.25 -14.36 1.07
N ILE A 327 37.80 -13.90 -0.11
CA ILE A 327 38.28 -14.40 -1.38
C ILE A 327 39.71 -13.88 -1.70
N ASN A 328 40.10 -12.76 -1.11
CA ASN A 328 41.40 -12.14 -1.37
C ASN A 328 42.10 -11.80 -0.06
N ALA A 329 42.97 -12.72 0.37
CA ALA A 329 43.75 -12.64 1.60
C ALA A 329 45.07 -11.83 1.47
N ASN A 330 45.22 -11.01 0.47
CA ASN A 330 46.39 -10.13 0.42
C ASN A 330 46.19 -8.94 1.35
N ASN A 331 46.59 -9.16 2.58
CA ASN A 331 46.38 -8.41 3.80
C ASN A 331 47.10 -7.06 3.92
N ASN A 332 47.51 -6.40 2.84
CA ASN A 332 48.21 -5.12 2.91
C ASN A 332 47.66 -4.11 1.88
N THR A 333 46.36 -3.79 1.99
CA THR A 333 45.86 -2.60 1.34
C THR A 333 45.61 -1.53 2.38
N GLU A 334 46.63 -0.74 2.70
CA GLU A 334 46.40 0.61 3.22
C GLU A 334 45.33 1.27 2.35
N LYS A 335 44.32 1.86 2.99
CA LYS A 335 43.31 2.66 2.28
C LYS A 335 44.03 3.78 1.54
N GLN A 336 44.35 3.54 0.29
CA GLN A 336 44.98 4.58 -0.54
C GLN A 336 43.91 5.66 -0.78
N THR A 337 44.23 6.88 -0.42
CA THR A 337 43.42 8.04 -0.70
C THR A 337 43.77 8.55 -2.09
N LEU A 338 42.82 8.49 -3.00
CA LEU A 338 42.95 9.07 -4.35
C LEU A 338 42.42 10.52 -4.29
N THR A 339 43.25 11.46 -4.70
CA THR A 339 42.80 12.85 -4.93
C THR A 339 42.45 12.99 -6.40
N LEU A 340 41.20 13.24 -6.68
CA LEU A 340 40.70 13.45 -8.03
C LEU A 340 40.83 14.91 -8.45
N ALA A 341 41.33 15.13 -9.66
CA ALA A 341 41.26 16.44 -10.29
C ALA A 341 39.77 16.81 -10.55
N PRO A 342 39.47 18.11 -10.54
CA PRO A 342 38.15 18.59 -10.93
C PRO A 342 37.72 18.10 -12.30
N ILE A 343 36.42 17.83 -12.48
CA ILE A 343 35.87 17.33 -13.74
C ILE A 343 34.92 18.41 -14.30
N GLU A 344 35.31 18.97 -15.46
CA GLU A 344 34.49 19.95 -16.17
C GLU A 344 33.51 19.25 -17.12
N VAL A 345 32.24 19.63 -17.02
CA VAL A 345 31.13 19.01 -17.78
C VAL A 345 30.18 20.09 -18.29
N THR A 346 29.91 20.04 -19.60
CA THR A 346 28.78 20.78 -20.18
C THR A 346 27.53 19.91 -20.09
N TYR A 347 26.42 20.48 -19.61
CA TYR A 347 25.21 19.72 -19.39
C TYR A 347 23.97 20.46 -19.91
N GLU A 348 22.95 19.68 -20.23
CA GLU A 348 21.58 20.11 -20.47
C GLU A 348 20.66 19.05 -19.85
N LEU A 349 19.75 19.48 -18.98
CA LEU A 349 18.84 18.61 -18.24
C LEU A 349 17.42 19.19 -18.28
N PRO A 350 16.42 18.45 -18.70
CA PRO A 350 15.02 18.86 -18.55
C PRO A 350 14.65 18.99 -17.07
N ALA A 351 13.47 19.51 -16.79
CA ALA A 351 12.90 19.53 -15.45
C ALA A 351 12.91 18.11 -14.84
N LEU A 352 13.43 17.96 -13.61
CA LEU A 352 13.71 16.68 -12.93
C LEU A 352 14.57 15.70 -13.73
N GLY A 353 15.26 16.18 -14.77
CA GLY A 353 16.11 15.35 -15.61
C GLY A 353 17.33 14.83 -14.85
N SER A 354 17.70 13.57 -15.14
CA SER A 354 18.89 12.93 -14.58
C SER A 354 19.62 12.18 -15.68
N LYS A 355 20.96 12.23 -15.65
CA LYS A 355 21.81 11.46 -16.57
C LYS A 355 23.16 11.12 -15.97
N VAL A 356 23.86 10.20 -16.59
CA VAL A 356 25.18 9.75 -16.15
C VAL A 356 26.19 9.87 -17.30
N LEU A 357 27.30 10.57 -17.05
CA LEU A 357 28.44 10.58 -17.97
C LEU A 357 29.43 9.50 -17.52
N VAL A 358 29.68 8.54 -18.37
CA VAL A 358 30.72 7.51 -18.13
C VAL A 358 32.01 7.91 -18.85
N ILE A 359 33.07 8.09 -18.07
CA ILE A 359 34.40 8.49 -18.55
C ILE A 359 35.31 7.29 -18.36
N PRO A 360 35.82 6.64 -19.44
CA PRO A 360 36.73 5.53 -19.32
C PRO A 360 38.06 5.94 -18.64
N ALA A 361 38.76 4.98 -18.07
CA ALA A 361 40.05 5.17 -17.44
C ALA A 361 41.05 5.91 -18.38
N GLY A 362 41.78 6.90 -17.85
CA GLY A 362 42.74 7.69 -18.60
C GLY A 362 42.15 8.66 -19.63
N LYS A 363 40.84 8.77 -19.76
CA LYS A 363 40.16 9.69 -20.70
C LYS A 363 39.69 10.96 -20.01
N SER A 364 39.52 12.05 -20.78
CA SER A 364 38.89 13.29 -20.32
C SER A 364 37.37 13.23 -20.35
N ALA A 365 36.67 14.16 -19.72
CA ALA A 365 35.20 14.24 -19.76
C ALA A 365 34.64 14.41 -21.18
N LYS A 366 35.38 15.12 -22.06
CA LYS A 366 35.03 15.28 -23.49
C LYS A 366 35.01 13.96 -24.27
N GLN A 367 35.71 12.94 -23.78
CA GLN A 367 35.77 11.60 -24.36
C GLN A 367 34.83 10.62 -23.68
N GLY A 368 34.07 11.08 -22.68
CA GLY A 368 33.04 10.32 -22.01
C GLY A 368 31.80 10.18 -22.87
N LYS A 369 30.96 9.23 -22.49
CA LYS A 369 29.66 8.98 -23.14
C LYS A 369 28.51 9.19 -22.13
N TRP A 370 27.50 9.95 -22.54
CA TRP A 370 26.27 10.11 -21.79
C TRP A 370 25.40 8.88 -21.87
N TRP A 371 24.78 8.56 -20.74
CA TRP A 371 23.83 7.48 -20.56
C TRP A 371 22.57 8.00 -19.86
N LEU A 372 21.44 7.36 -20.12
CA LEU A 372 20.16 7.67 -19.46
C LEU A 372 19.70 9.11 -19.69
N GLU A 373 19.98 9.67 -20.87
CA GLU A 373 19.68 11.08 -21.18
C GLU A 373 18.19 11.34 -21.37
N THR A 374 17.47 10.39 -21.98
CA THR A 374 16.06 10.55 -22.32
C THR A 374 15.16 9.58 -21.59
N THR A 375 13.98 10.06 -21.21
CA THR A 375 12.89 9.22 -20.74
C THR A 375 12.15 8.67 -21.95
N THR A 376 12.07 7.35 -22.06
CA THR A 376 11.36 6.69 -23.15
C THR A 376 9.89 6.59 -22.81
N GLU A 377 9.05 7.40 -23.43
CA GLU A 377 7.60 7.21 -23.30
C GLU A 377 7.10 6.06 -24.19
N PRO A 378 6.20 5.21 -23.65
CA PRO A 378 5.58 4.17 -24.45
C PRO A 378 4.72 4.80 -25.55
N ARG A 379 4.75 4.22 -26.75
CA ARG A 379 3.77 4.57 -27.79
C ARG A 379 2.39 4.22 -27.27
N ARG A 380 1.51 5.21 -27.19
CA ARG A 380 0.09 4.96 -26.90
C ARG A 380 -0.50 4.10 -28.03
N PRO A 381 -1.29 3.08 -27.71
CA PRO A 381 -1.95 2.30 -28.75
C PRO A 381 -2.81 3.23 -29.61
N SER A 382 -2.71 3.10 -30.91
CA SER A 382 -3.42 3.96 -31.88
C SER A 382 -4.92 3.65 -32.01
N LYS A 383 -5.40 2.58 -31.39
CA LYS A 383 -6.81 2.17 -31.40
C LYS A 383 -7.32 2.01 -29.98
N VAL A 384 -8.39 2.74 -29.68
CA VAL A 384 -9.19 2.50 -28.48
C VAL A 384 -9.95 1.19 -28.70
N PRO A 385 -9.85 0.21 -27.77
CA PRO A 385 -10.65 -1.01 -27.88
C PRO A 385 -12.14 -0.70 -28.01
N ALA A 386 -12.87 -1.50 -28.74
CA ALA A 386 -14.33 -1.37 -28.84
C ALA A 386 -14.94 -1.58 -27.43
N ALA A 387 -15.87 -0.73 -27.05
CA ALA A 387 -16.61 -0.91 -25.81
C ALA A 387 -17.48 -2.18 -25.89
N ILE A 388 -17.59 -2.90 -24.78
CA ILE A 388 -18.49 -4.04 -24.66
C ILE A 388 -19.92 -3.53 -24.60
N ARG A 389 -20.80 -4.19 -25.35
CA ARG A 389 -22.22 -3.89 -25.31
C ARG A 389 -22.85 -4.54 -24.06
N ILE A 390 -23.52 -3.74 -23.25
CA ILE A 390 -24.36 -4.25 -22.16
C ILE A 390 -25.65 -4.80 -22.80
N ALA A 391 -25.96 -6.06 -22.51
CA ALA A 391 -27.13 -6.74 -23.07
C ALA A 391 -28.40 -6.38 -22.27
N SER A 392 -28.32 -6.39 -20.95
CA SER A 392 -29.45 -6.06 -20.06
C SER A 392 -28.99 -5.47 -18.75
N ALA A 393 -29.85 -4.71 -18.11
CA ALA A 393 -29.66 -4.24 -16.75
C ALA A 393 -31.00 -4.32 -15.99
N GLN A 394 -30.93 -4.78 -14.76
CA GLN A 394 -32.07 -4.92 -13.85
C GLN A 394 -31.68 -4.43 -12.47
N LYS A 395 -32.67 -4.00 -11.67
CA LYS A 395 -32.46 -3.57 -10.29
C LYS A 395 -33.49 -4.19 -9.33
N MET A 396 -33.09 -4.32 -8.07
CA MET A 396 -33.93 -4.79 -6.96
C MET A 396 -33.48 -4.12 -5.67
N GLU A 397 -34.41 -3.65 -4.87
CA GLU A 397 -34.12 -3.19 -3.51
C GLU A 397 -33.83 -4.40 -2.60
N ASP A 398 -32.84 -4.26 -1.71
CA ASP A 398 -32.54 -5.31 -0.74
C ASP A 398 -33.71 -5.46 0.25
N ASN A 399 -34.13 -6.69 0.44
CA ASN A 399 -35.19 -7.01 1.38
C ASN A 399 -34.61 -7.49 2.72
N PHE A 400 -34.24 -6.57 3.57
CA PHE A 400 -33.60 -6.84 4.86
C PHE A 400 -34.35 -7.87 5.72
N ALA A 401 -35.68 -7.98 5.57
CA ALA A 401 -36.47 -8.99 6.30
C ALA A 401 -36.07 -10.43 5.95
N LYS A 402 -35.49 -10.65 4.77
CA LYS A 402 -35.00 -11.96 4.29
C LYS A 402 -33.52 -12.23 4.61
N ALA A 403 -32.86 -11.36 5.34
CA ALA A 403 -31.51 -11.62 5.83
C ALA A 403 -31.52 -12.76 6.86
N ASP A 404 -30.38 -13.40 7.04
CA ASP A 404 -30.24 -14.50 8.04
C ASP A 404 -30.01 -13.92 9.44
N TRP A 405 -31.09 -13.57 10.10
CA TRP A 405 -31.09 -12.91 11.39
C TRP A 405 -30.82 -13.86 12.53
N ASN A 406 -29.86 -13.52 13.37
CA ASN A 406 -29.46 -14.26 14.55
C ASN A 406 -29.50 -13.37 15.79
N GLN A 407 -30.15 -13.85 16.87
CA GLN A 407 -30.22 -13.13 18.13
C GLN A 407 -28.83 -12.97 18.74
N LEU A 408 -28.48 -11.76 19.14
CA LEU A 408 -27.28 -11.47 19.89
C LEU A 408 -27.58 -11.39 21.39
N PRO A 409 -26.95 -12.21 22.23
CA PRO A 409 -27.10 -12.10 23.67
C PRO A 409 -26.53 -10.77 24.21
N ARG A 410 -25.62 -10.18 23.46
CA ARG A 410 -25.04 -8.84 23.63
C ARG A 410 -24.40 -8.40 22.33
N LEU A 411 -24.18 -7.11 22.17
CA LEU A 411 -23.33 -6.59 21.09
C LEU A 411 -21.89 -7.05 21.28
N VAL A 412 -21.28 -7.56 20.23
CA VAL A 412 -19.93 -8.13 20.20
C VAL A 412 -19.18 -7.64 18.97
N SER A 413 -17.86 -7.85 18.95
CA SER A 413 -17.08 -7.52 17.75
C SER A 413 -17.46 -8.40 16.56
N LEU A 414 -17.28 -7.89 15.34
CA LEU A 414 -17.50 -8.69 14.13
C LEU A 414 -16.57 -9.92 14.09
N SER A 415 -15.36 -9.82 14.65
CA SER A 415 -14.46 -10.96 14.76
C SER A 415 -15.00 -12.08 15.66
N ASP A 416 -15.82 -11.74 16.68
CA ASP A 416 -16.51 -12.74 17.51
C ASP A 416 -17.61 -13.44 16.74
N LEU A 417 -18.15 -12.81 15.70
CA LEU A 417 -19.10 -13.38 14.74
C LEU A 417 -18.41 -14.09 13.56
N GLY A 418 -17.08 -14.21 13.58
CA GLY A 418 -16.31 -14.82 12.49
C GLY A 418 -16.09 -13.93 11.28
N ILE A 419 -16.42 -12.65 11.35
CA ILE A 419 -16.31 -11.69 10.25
C ILE A 419 -15.01 -10.90 10.38
N ASN A 420 -14.13 -11.02 9.38
CA ASN A 420 -12.81 -10.40 9.40
C ASN A 420 -12.45 -9.64 8.10
N ASP A 421 -13.40 -9.40 7.22
CA ASP A 421 -13.22 -8.74 5.93
C ASP A 421 -14.17 -7.53 5.77
N PHE A 422 -13.99 -6.78 4.67
CA PHE A 422 -14.93 -5.73 4.30
C PHE A 422 -16.26 -6.33 3.88
N ARG A 423 -17.34 -5.86 4.46
CA ARG A 423 -18.69 -6.17 4.02
C ARG A 423 -19.71 -5.24 4.67
N TYR A 424 -20.94 -5.39 4.27
CA TYR A 424 -22.08 -4.84 4.99
C TYR A 424 -22.61 -5.89 5.96
N ASN A 425 -22.86 -5.47 7.19
CA ASN A 425 -23.53 -6.26 8.21
C ASN A 425 -24.82 -5.57 8.59
N LEU A 426 -25.83 -6.32 8.97
CA LEU A 426 -27.10 -5.78 9.39
C LEU A 426 -27.30 -6.01 10.88
N TYR A 427 -27.85 -5.02 11.55
CA TYR A 427 -28.37 -5.15 12.92
C TYR A 427 -29.82 -4.76 12.93
N ARG A 428 -30.62 -5.44 13.73
CA ARG A 428 -32.03 -5.17 13.88
C ARG A 428 -32.43 -5.19 15.34
N THR A 429 -33.35 -4.29 15.72
CA THR A 429 -33.96 -4.30 17.03
C THR A 429 -35.43 -3.86 16.92
N LYS A 430 -36.22 -4.21 17.92
CA LYS A 430 -37.59 -3.78 18.09
C LYS A 430 -37.75 -3.10 19.42
N VAL A 431 -38.51 -2.02 19.46
CA VAL A 431 -38.83 -1.27 20.68
C VAL A 431 -40.29 -0.92 20.71
N THR A 432 -40.92 -1.17 21.85
CA THR A 432 -42.34 -0.78 22.08
C THR A 432 -42.37 0.51 22.89
N LEU A 433 -43.04 1.51 22.36
CA LEU A 433 -43.19 2.81 22.99
C LEU A 433 -44.66 3.09 23.30
N ASP A 434 -44.95 3.77 24.42
CA ASP A 434 -46.26 4.34 24.68
C ASP A 434 -46.45 5.68 23.93
N ALA A 435 -47.68 6.18 23.90
CA ALA A 435 -48.02 7.43 23.19
C ALA A 435 -47.19 8.64 23.67
N ARG A 436 -46.86 8.70 24.96
CA ARG A 436 -46.05 9.79 25.52
C ARG A 436 -44.59 9.67 25.15
N GLN A 437 -44.08 8.45 25.11
CA GLN A 437 -42.69 8.19 24.69
C GLN A 437 -42.50 8.51 23.19
N ALA A 438 -43.43 8.07 22.35
CA ALA A 438 -43.38 8.24 20.90
C ALA A 438 -43.34 9.71 20.44
N THR A 439 -43.89 10.63 21.25
CA THR A 439 -43.93 12.07 20.92
C THR A 439 -42.74 12.87 21.39
N ARG A 440 -41.77 12.25 22.09
CA ARG A 440 -40.56 12.91 22.55
C ARG A 440 -39.49 12.97 21.43
N GLU A 441 -38.56 13.87 21.61
CA GLU A 441 -37.33 13.88 20.84
C GLU A 441 -36.50 12.65 21.21
N HIS A 442 -36.03 11.91 20.20
CA HIS A 442 -35.21 10.71 20.37
C HIS A 442 -34.01 10.71 19.43
N PHE A 443 -32.93 10.20 19.97
CA PHE A 443 -31.69 9.94 19.24
C PHE A 443 -31.36 8.45 19.27
N LEU A 444 -30.86 7.93 18.16
CA LEU A 444 -30.27 6.60 18.10
C LEU A 444 -28.76 6.78 18.15
N LEU A 445 -28.13 6.23 19.18
CA LEU A 445 -26.70 6.38 19.48
C LEU A 445 -25.97 5.07 19.32
N PHE A 446 -24.74 5.15 18.76
CA PHE A 446 -23.84 4.01 18.61
C PHE A 446 -22.46 4.34 19.16
N ASN A 447 -21.97 3.49 20.07
CA ASN A 447 -20.57 3.38 20.41
C ASN A 447 -19.97 2.22 19.61
N MET A 448 -18.91 2.49 18.85
CA MET A 448 -18.34 1.55 17.92
C MET A 448 -17.00 1.02 18.44
N PHE A 449 -16.59 -0.16 18.00
CA PHE A 449 -15.20 -0.62 18.23
C PHE A 449 -14.20 0.18 17.40
N THR A 450 -14.60 0.63 16.21
CA THR A 450 -13.81 1.47 15.31
C THR A 450 -14.73 2.38 14.51
N ARG A 451 -14.19 3.44 13.91
CA ARG A 451 -14.94 4.44 13.14
C ARG A 451 -15.37 3.89 11.78
N ASP A 452 -16.29 2.96 11.80
CA ASP A 452 -16.97 2.48 10.60
C ASP A 452 -18.24 3.32 10.33
N ILE A 453 -18.90 3.06 9.21
CA ILE A 453 -20.09 3.81 8.83
C ILE A 453 -21.33 3.01 9.19
N VAL A 454 -22.30 3.66 9.80
CA VAL A 454 -23.63 3.09 9.98
C VAL A 454 -24.68 3.96 9.32
N SER A 455 -25.74 3.33 8.83
CA SER A 455 -26.96 3.99 8.37
C SER A 455 -28.14 3.31 9.05
N ALA A 456 -29.17 4.07 9.41
CA ALA A 456 -30.30 3.54 10.16
C ALA A 456 -31.62 3.77 9.43
N LEU A 457 -32.49 2.77 9.47
CA LEU A 457 -33.91 2.84 9.10
C LEU A 457 -34.74 2.67 10.35
N VAL A 458 -35.75 3.50 10.51
CA VAL A 458 -36.78 3.39 11.55
C VAL A 458 -38.11 3.25 10.85
N ASN A 459 -38.79 2.13 11.09
CA ASN A 459 -40.09 1.83 10.44
C ASN A 459 -40.01 1.98 8.90
N GLY A 460 -38.90 1.53 8.28
CA GLY A 460 -38.63 1.61 6.85
C GLY A 460 -38.25 2.99 6.31
N LYS A 461 -38.10 4.01 7.15
CA LYS A 461 -37.68 5.36 6.76
C LYS A 461 -36.25 5.62 7.23
N GLN A 462 -35.43 6.23 6.36
CA GLN A 462 -34.07 6.57 6.71
C GLN A 462 -34.01 7.64 7.80
N ALA A 463 -33.21 7.38 8.85
CA ALA A 463 -32.99 8.31 9.93
C ALA A 463 -31.93 9.36 9.51
N LYS A 464 -32.10 10.58 9.99
CA LYS A 464 -31.16 11.68 9.72
C LYS A 464 -29.91 11.53 10.59
N ARG A 465 -28.76 11.36 9.94
CA ARG A 465 -27.48 11.36 10.64
C ARG A 465 -27.14 12.75 11.16
N LEU A 466 -26.62 12.82 12.38
CA LEU A 466 -26.09 14.01 12.99
C LEU A 466 -24.57 13.99 12.89
N PHE A 467 -24.01 15.10 12.39
CA PHE A 467 -22.56 15.29 12.30
C PHE A 467 -22.13 16.34 13.33
N PRO A 468 -20.89 16.24 13.85
CA PRO A 468 -20.29 17.36 14.56
C PRO A 468 -20.28 18.63 13.68
N ASP A 469 -20.36 19.81 14.27
CA ASP A 469 -20.42 21.09 13.55
C ASP A 469 -19.31 21.33 12.53
N HIS A 470 -18.17 20.65 12.69
CA HIS A 470 -17.00 20.75 11.82
C HIS A 470 -16.90 19.63 10.77
N ALA A 471 -17.89 18.74 10.67
CA ALA A 471 -17.87 17.59 9.79
C ALA A 471 -19.13 17.51 8.93
N ASP A 472 -18.98 17.04 7.71
CA ASP A 472 -20.05 16.63 6.80
C ASP A 472 -19.91 15.13 6.45
N ALA A 473 -20.84 14.59 5.67
CA ALA A 473 -20.83 13.18 5.30
C ALA A 473 -19.52 12.77 4.60
N GLN A 474 -18.92 13.64 3.80
CA GLN A 474 -17.70 13.37 3.07
C GLN A 474 -16.46 13.43 3.98
N SER A 475 -16.36 14.45 4.83
CA SER A 475 -15.25 14.56 5.78
C SER A 475 -15.29 13.46 6.84
N TRP A 476 -16.49 13.01 7.23
CA TRP A 476 -16.64 11.88 8.16
C TRP A 476 -16.10 10.58 7.58
N THR A 477 -16.44 10.26 6.35
CA THR A 477 -15.99 9.00 5.71
C THR A 477 -14.50 8.93 5.45
N THR A 478 -13.81 10.06 5.34
CA THR A 478 -12.40 10.12 4.95
C THR A 478 -11.45 10.52 6.04
N ARG A 479 -11.86 11.47 6.85
CA ARG A 479 -11.01 12.01 7.92
C ARG A 479 -11.11 11.19 9.19
N ASP A 480 -12.32 10.80 9.55
CA ASP A 480 -12.59 10.18 10.85
C ASP A 480 -12.37 8.67 10.85
N CYS A 481 -12.39 8.01 9.69
CA CYS A 481 -12.04 6.58 9.62
C CYS A 481 -10.59 6.27 10.02
N PHE A 482 -9.75 7.28 10.17
CA PHE A 482 -8.36 7.14 10.63
C PHE A 482 -8.15 7.56 12.09
N GLN A 483 -9.17 8.00 12.79
CA GLN A 483 -9.06 8.41 14.19
C GLN A 483 -9.50 7.29 15.13
N GLN A 484 -8.83 7.17 16.26
CA GLN A 484 -9.25 6.26 17.34
C GLN A 484 -10.54 6.76 17.99
N ILE A 485 -11.44 5.83 18.27
CA ILE A 485 -12.64 6.11 19.06
C ILE A 485 -12.32 5.92 20.54
N ARG A 486 -12.76 6.85 21.36
CA ARG A 486 -12.74 6.68 22.82
C ARG A 486 -13.82 5.69 23.21
N PRO A 487 -13.60 4.84 24.23
CA PRO A 487 -14.55 3.83 24.64
C PRO A 487 -15.93 4.35 25.09
N ASP A 488 -16.00 5.62 25.46
CA ASP A 488 -17.19 6.32 25.96
C ASP A 488 -17.80 7.29 24.94
N GLU A 489 -17.32 7.28 23.70
CA GLU A 489 -17.74 8.20 22.64
C GLU A 489 -18.85 7.60 21.78
N TYR A 490 -19.99 8.30 21.65
CA TYR A 490 -21.04 7.99 20.68
C TYR A 490 -20.79 8.80 19.40
N ASP A 491 -20.01 8.26 18.49
CA ASP A 491 -19.58 8.94 17.29
C ASP A 491 -20.55 8.80 16.10
N ASN A 492 -21.47 7.85 16.17
CA ASN A 492 -22.56 7.68 15.21
C ASN A 492 -23.90 7.96 15.89
N ARG A 493 -24.55 9.07 15.49
CA ARG A 493 -25.76 9.57 16.10
C ARG A 493 -26.79 9.88 15.03
N PHE A 494 -28.05 9.58 15.30
CA PHE A 494 -29.16 9.81 14.38
C PHE A 494 -30.33 10.46 15.12
N ASP A 495 -30.91 11.48 14.51
CA ASP A 495 -32.22 12.01 14.93
C ASP A 495 -33.30 11.08 14.38
N VAL A 496 -34.04 10.45 15.28
CA VAL A 496 -35.13 9.56 14.97
C VAL A 496 -36.49 10.12 15.42
N SER A 497 -36.49 11.38 15.84
CA SER A 497 -37.73 12.10 16.22
C SER A 497 -38.71 12.11 15.05
N GLY A 498 -39.99 11.82 15.35
CA GLY A 498 -41.03 11.76 14.33
C GLY A 498 -41.02 10.53 13.41
N LEU A 499 -40.04 9.63 13.56
CA LEU A 499 -40.01 8.33 12.88
C LEU A 499 -40.62 7.21 13.75
N LEU A 500 -40.68 7.44 15.05
CA LEU A 500 -41.24 6.53 16.05
C LEU A 500 -42.73 6.76 16.22
N HIS A 501 -43.48 5.71 16.56
CA HIS A 501 -44.93 5.75 16.85
C HIS A 501 -45.27 4.92 18.07
N GLU A 502 -46.49 5.08 18.60
CA GLU A 502 -47.00 4.22 19.64
C GLU A 502 -47.08 2.77 19.16
N GLY A 503 -46.71 1.84 20.03
CA GLY A 503 -46.62 0.42 19.71
C GLY A 503 -45.20 -0.03 19.33
N GLU A 504 -45.11 -1.12 18.60
CA GLU A 504 -43.84 -1.71 18.16
C GLU A 504 -43.23 -0.91 17.03
N ASN A 505 -41.95 -0.54 17.19
CA ASN A 505 -41.13 0.11 16.19
C ASN A 505 -39.96 -0.79 15.83
N GLU A 506 -39.67 -0.93 14.54
CA GLU A 506 -38.49 -1.66 14.03
C GLU A 506 -37.38 -0.69 13.65
N ILE A 507 -36.17 -0.99 14.10
CA ILE A 507 -34.93 -0.26 13.73
C ILE A 507 -34.02 -1.24 13.05
N ILE A 508 -33.60 -0.93 11.80
CA ILE A 508 -32.62 -1.68 11.03
C ILE A 508 -31.41 -0.78 10.84
N VAL A 509 -30.21 -1.31 11.09
CA VAL A 509 -28.94 -0.63 10.93
C VAL A 509 -28.11 -1.37 9.90
N VAL A 510 -27.66 -0.66 8.88
CA VAL A 510 -26.66 -1.14 7.94
C VAL A 510 -25.30 -0.66 8.42
N TYR A 511 -24.47 -1.60 8.81
CA TYR A 511 -23.10 -1.38 9.22
C TYR A 511 -22.16 -1.62 8.04
N GLU A 512 -21.40 -0.62 7.66
CA GLU A 512 -20.41 -0.67 6.60
C GLU A 512 -19.01 -0.78 7.20
N ASN A 513 -18.45 -2.00 7.17
CA ASN A 513 -17.10 -2.26 7.62
C ASN A 513 -16.09 -1.67 6.63
N LEU A 514 -15.29 -0.70 7.07
CA LEU A 514 -14.28 -0.02 6.26
C LEU A 514 -12.95 -0.77 6.18
N GLY A 515 -12.85 -1.91 6.86
CA GLY A 515 -11.65 -2.72 6.90
C GLY A 515 -10.73 -2.43 8.08
N HIS A 516 -9.51 -2.90 7.99
CA HIS A 516 -8.51 -2.74 9.03
C HIS A 516 -7.73 -1.44 8.91
N ALA A 517 -7.32 -0.90 10.05
CA ALA A 517 -6.24 0.05 10.08
C ALA A 517 -4.96 -0.56 9.47
N HIS A 518 -4.12 0.25 8.87
CA HIS A 518 -2.86 -0.19 8.29
C HIS A 518 -1.71 0.71 8.75
N GLY A 519 -0.49 0.14 8.76
CA GLY A 519 0.76 0.86 8.92
C GLY A 519 0.86 1.68 10.22
N TYR A 520 0.38 2.91 10.18
CA TYR A 520 0.53 3.89 11.24
C TYR A 520 -0.61 3.91 12.27
N PHE A 521 -1.61 3.03 12.11
CA PHE A 521 -2.79 2.99 12.95
C PHE A 521 -2.77 1.79 13.89
N PRO A 522 -3.59 1.81 14.96
CA PRO A 522 -3.71 0.66 15.85
C PRO A 522 -4.15 -0.59 15.09
N MET A 523 -3.26 -1.58 15.00
CA MET A 523 -3.55 -2.84 14.30
C MET A 523 -4.44 -3.78 15.10
N GLU A 524 -4.75 -3.41 16.33
CA GLU A 524 -5.51 -4.18 17.31
C GLU A 524 -6.99 -3.77 17.35
N GLU A 525 -7.43 -2.93 16.40
CA GLU A 525 -8.82 -2.52 16.33
C GLU A 525 -9.76 -3.68 16.01
N LEU A 526 -10.76 -3.85 16.85
CA LEU A 526 -11.93 -4.65 16.55
C LEU A 526 -12.92 -3.82 15.73
N ALA A 527 -13.75 -4.46 14.92
CA ALA A 527 -14.86 -3.80 14.23
C ALA A 527 -16.20 -4.24 14.83
N GLY A 528 -17.24 -3.47 14.57
CA GLY A 528 -18.60 -3.73 15.02
C GLY A 528 -19.12 -2.68 16.00
N ILE A 529 -20.33 -2.90 16.45
CA ILE A 529 -21.03 -2.04 17.41
C ILE A 529 -20.76 -2.58 18.81
N ARG A 530 -20.26 -1.72 19.71
CA ARG A 530 -19.99 -2.06 21.11
C ARG A 530 -21.21 -1.87 21.97
N GLU A 531 -21.91 -0.76 21.75
CA GLU A 531 -23.12 -0.39 22.47
C GLU A 531 -24.02 0.44 21.56
N ALA A 532 -25.30 0.24 21.61
CA ALA A 532 -26.30 1.03 20.87
C ALA A 532 -27.64 1.05 21.57
N GLY A 533 -28.37 2.13 21.38
CA GLY A 533 -29.73 2.25 21.91
C GLY A 533 -30.35 3.61 21.65
N LEU A 534 -31.60 3.76 22.11
CA LEU A 534 -32.33 5.03 22.08
C LEU A 534 -31.92 5.92 23.25
N SER A 535 -31.94 7.21 23.00
CA SER A 535 -31.66 8.23 23.99
C SER A 535 -32.59 9.43 23.85
N LEU A 536 -32.77 10.12 24.96
CA LEU A 536 -33.39 11.46 25.01
C LEU A 536 -32.38 12.58 24.90
N THR A 537 -31.11 12.25 24.76
CA THR A 537 -29.99 13.20 24.60
C THR A 537 -28.99 12.66 23.57
N GLU A 538 -28.15 13.51 23.02
CA GLU A 538 -27.12 13.11 22.04
C GLU A 538 -25.87 12.47 22.67
N SER A 539 -25.78 12.34 23.98
CA SER A 539 -24.54 12.02 24.68
C SER A 539 -24.60 10.78 25.59
N ALA A 540 -25.76 10.24 25.90
CA ALA A 540 -25.86 9.10 26.80
C ALA A 540 -27.12 8.26 26.51
N LEU A 541 -26.98 6.93 26.55
CA LEU A 541 -28.08 6.00 26.36
C LEU A 541 -29.07 6.10 27.51
N THR A 542 -30.36 6.14 27.18
CA THR A 542 -31.46 6.08 28.17
C THR A 542 -32.24 4.78 28.08
N HIS A 543 -32.21 4.10 26.94
CA HIS A 543 -32.89 2.84 26.69
C HIS A 543 -31.98 1.89 25.92
N PRO A 544 -31.27 0.97 26.60
CA PRO A 544 -30.55 -0.10 25.93
C PRO A 544 -31.53 -0.99 25.17
N LEU A 545 -31.10 -1.51 24.02
CA LEU A 545 -31.91 -2.33 23.13
C LEU A 545 -31.27 -3.72 22.96
N GLU A 546 -32.12 -4.73 22.76
CA GLU A 546 -31.70 -6.06 22.37
C GLU A 546 -31.55 -6.12 20.84
N TRP A 547 -30.51 -6.75 20.35
CA TRP A 547 -30.14 -6.73 18.94
C TRP A 547 -30.09 -8.12 18.33
N GLU A 548 -30.53 -8.21 17.09
CA GLU A 548 -30.23 -9.31 16.17
C GLU A 548 -29.18 -8.84 15.16
N CYS A 549 -28.40 -9.75 14.63
CA CYS A 549 -27.42 -9.47 13.59
C CYS A 549 -27.56 -10.43 12.41
N ALA A 550 -27.45 -9.90 11.20
CA ALA A 550 -27.19 -10.69 10.01
C ALA A 550 -25.81 -10.36 9.47
N THR A 551 -25.04 -11.39 9.16
CA THR A 551 -23.63 -11.26 8.75
C THR A 551 -23.44 -10.73 7.33
N ASP A 552 -24.52 -10.72 6.55
CA ASP A 552 -24.57 -10.21 5.18
C ASP A 552 -25.93 -9.58 4.86
N MET A 553 -25.96 -8.83 3.75
CA MET A 553 -27.18 -8.32 3.14
C MET A 553 -28.07 -9.48 2.66
N ALA A 554 -29.38 -9.28 2.67
CA ALA A 554 -30.34 -10.31 2.22
C ALA A 554 -30.07 -10.77 0.77
N GLY A 555 -29.63 -9.87 -0.11
CA GLY A 555 -29.29 -10.25 -1.48
C GLY A 555 -28.13 -11.24 -1.57
N ILE A 556 -27.16 -11.23 -0.64
CA ILE A 556 -26.09 -12.24 -0.57
C ILE A 556 -26.69 -13.59 -0.15
N THR A 557 -27.51 -13.61 0.89
CA THR A 557 -28.21 -14.81 1.37
C THR A 557 -29.08 -15.44 0.28
N LEU A 558 -29.71 -14.59 -0.56
CA LEU A 558 -30.54 -15.00 -1.70
C LEU A 558 -29.72 -15.34 -2.96
N GLY A 559 -28.40 -15.25 -2.92
CA GLY A 559 -27.52 -15.57 -4.04
C GLY A 559 -27.57 -14.57 -5.21
N TRP A 560 -27.94 -13.31 -4.96
CA TRP A 560 -28.05 -12.30 -6.01
C TRP A 560 -26.69 -11.90 -6.64
N ASN A 561 -25.61 -12.14 -5.93
CA ASN A 561 -24.23 -11.99 -6.41
C ASN A 561 -23.76 -13.15 -7.31
N LEU A 562 -24.54 -14.25 -7.40
CA LEU A 562 -24.16 -15.45 -8.15
C LEU A 562 -24.67 -15.44 -9.60
N PRO A 563 -24.03 -16.17 -10.52
CA PRO A 563 -24.50 -16.28 -11.91
C PRO A 563 -25.92 -16.85 -12.05
N ALA A 564 -26.28 -17.79 -11.18
CA ALA A 564 -27.61 -18.47 -11.21
C ALA A 564 -28.73 -17.66 -10.52
N CYS A 565 -28.51 -16.39 -10.21
CA CYS A 565 -29.49 -15.52 -9.58
C CYS A 565 -30.81 -15.54 -10.35
N GLN A 566 -31.91 -15.76 -9.60
CA GLN A 566 -33.25 -15.64 -10.16
C GLN A 566 -33.67 -14.18 -10.14
N THR A 567 -34.07 -13.66 -11.29
CA THR A 567 -34.43 -12.23 -11.46
C THR A 567 -35.95 -11.99 -11.48
N GLN A 568 -36.74 -12.94 -11.00
CA GLN A 568 -38.20 -12.74 -10.90
C GLN A 568 -38.50 -11.56 -9.96
N GLY A 569 -39.30 -10.61 -10.46
CA GLY A 569 -39.66 -9.39 -9.72
C GLY A 569 -38.65 -8.26 -9.82
N TRP A 570 -37.49 -8.46 -10.50
CA TRP A 570 -36.55 -7.38 -10.74
C TRP A 570 -37.07 -6.39 -11.77
N GLN A 571 -36.83 -5.12 -11.57
CA GLN A 571 -37.22 -4.05 -12.49
C GLN A 571 -36.16 -3.86 -13.56
N THR A 572 -36.58 -3.80 -14.83
CA THR A 572 -35.66 -3.47 -15.94
C THR A 572 -35.20 -2.02 -15.84
N VAL A 573 -33.90 -1.81 -15.96
CA VAL A 573 -33.28 -0.49 -16.06
C VAL A 573 -33.12 -0.14 -17.53
N SER A 574 -33.65 1.02 -17.96
CA SER A 574 -33.43 1.51 -19.30
C SER A 574 -31.96 1.82 -19.53
N LEU A 575 -31.35 1.14 -20.50
CA LEU A 575 -30.01 1.46 -20.98
C LEU A 575 -30.13 2.58 -22.01
N ASP A 576 -29.55 3.73 -21.71
CA ASP A 576 -29.44 4.77 -22.73
C ASP A 576 -28.41 4.34 -23.79
N THR A 577 -28.91 3.85 -24.91
CA THR A 577 -28.09 3.33 -26.03
C THR A 577 -27.31 4.43 -26.76
N ALA A 578 -27.52 5.70 -26.45
CA ALA A 578 -26.83 6.84 -27.03
C ALA A 578 -25.46 7.14 -26.41
N SER A 579 -25.12 6.54 -25.28
CA SER A 579 -23.82 6.76 -24.66
C SER A 579 -22.73 5.88 -25.25
N ARG A 580 -22.24 6.23 -26.46
CA ARG A 580 -20.81 6.15 -26.73
C ARG A 580 -20.16 6.93 -25.59
N ILE A 581 -19.53 6.24 -24.65
CA ILE A 581 -18.89 6.87 -23.49
C ILE A 581 -17.96 7.95 -24.00
N PRO A 582 -18.29 9.24 -23.86
CA PRO A 582 -17.29 10.28 -24.04
C PRO A 582 -16.29 10.10 -22.90
N ALA A 583 -15.04 10.44 -23.14
CA ALA A 583 -13.98 10.42 -22.13
C ALA A 583 -14.25 11.35 -20.92
N LYS A 584 -15.43 11.95 -20.83
CA LYS A 584 -15.98 12.71 -19.69
C LYS A 584 -17.44 12.31 -19.51
N GLY A 585 -17.67 11.50 -18.52
CA GLY A 585 -18.84 11.14 -17.79
C GLY A 585 -20.22 11.40 -18.37
N ASN A 586 -20.93 10.32 -18.72
CA ASN A 586 -22.37 10.21 -18.49
C ASN A 586 -22.64 8.73 -18.18
N GLY A 587 -22.66 8.42 -16.89
CA GLY A 587 -23.05 7.10 -16.38
C GLY A 587 -24.56 6.86 -16.55
N ILE A 588 -25.01 5.64 -16.26
CA ILE A 588 -26.40 5.33 -16.08
C ILE A 588 -26.92 6.24 -14.96
N GLN A 589 -27.71 7.24 -15.29
CA GLN A 589 -28.38 8.08 -14.32
C GLN A 589 -29.70 7.38 -13.95
N PRO A 590 -29.90 6.97 -12.68
CA PRO A 590 -31.22 6.54 -12.28
C PRO A 590 -32.20 7.71 -12.40
N LYS A 591 -33.26 7.52 -13.16
CA LYS A 591 -34.32 8.55 -13.34
C LYS A 591 -35.23 8.73 -12.11
N SER A 592 -35.05 7.93 -11.08
CA SER A 592 -35.77 8.02 -9.80
C SER A 592 -34.78 7.86 -8.67
N GLU A 593 -34.94 8.66 -7.62
CA GLU A 593 -34.25 8.41 -6.39
C GLU A 593 -34.62 7.01 -5.89
N PRO A 594 -33.61 6.19 -5.44
CA PRO A 594 -33.93 4.90 -4.85
C PRO A 594 -34.77 5.13 -3.58
N ASN A 595 -35.91 4.48 -3.51
CA ASN A 595 -36.78 4.55 -2.31
C ASN A 595 -36.20 3.72 -1.14
N GLY A 596 -35.15 2.95 -1.40
CA GLY A 596 -34.52 2.06 -0.41
C GLY A 596 -33.09 2.48 -0.07
N LEU A 597 -32.64 2.05 1.11
CA LEU A 597 -31.29 2.30 1.58
C LEU A 597 -30.24 1.53 0.77
N PHE A 598 -30.63 0.43 0.11
CA PHE A 598 -29.71 -0.46 -0.59
C PHE A 598 -30.34 -1.06 -1.84
N THR A 599 -29.71 -0.84 -3.00
CA THR A 599 -30.20 -1.31 -4.29
C THR A 599 -29.18 -2.21 -4.97
N TRP A 600 -29.63 -3.38 -5.41
CA TRP A 600 -28.87 -4.30 -6.24
C TRP A 600 -29.10 -3.99 -7.71
N TYR A 601 -27.99 -4.06 -8.49
CA TYR A 601 -28.02 -3.96 -9.95
C TYR A 601 -27.44 -5.23 -10.55
N ARG A 602 -28.15 -5.85 -11.48
CA ARG A 602 -27.65 -6.95 -12.29
C ARG A 602 -27.43 -6.46 -13.72
N ILE A 603 -26.21 -6.62 -14.21
CA ILE A 603 -25.80 -6.17 -15.53
C ILE A 603 -25.25 -7.38 -16.29
N GLU A 604 -25.79 -7.65 -17.47
CA GLU A 604 -25.37 -8.76 -18.33
C GLU A 604 -24.68 -8.25 -19.58
N PHE A 605 -23.57 -8.90 -19.92
CA PHE A 605 -22.76 -8.56 -21.10
C PHE A 605 -21.99 -9.79 -21.59
N GLU A 606 -21.56 -9.75 -22.85
CA GLU A 606 -20.74 -10.78 -23.47
C GLU A 606 -19.36 -10.23 -23.81
N LEU A 607 -18.32 -10.96 -23.44
CA LEU A 607 -16.96 -10.68 -23.86
C LEU A 607 -16.67 -11.30 -25.23
N PRO A 608 -15.91 -10.62 -26.11
CA PRO A 608 -15.41 -11.24 -27.33
C PRO A 608 -14.58 -12.49 -27.03
N SER A 609 -14.58 -13.43 -27.95
CA SER A 609 -13.80 -14.65 -27.83
C SER A 609 -12.32 -14.35 -27.58
N LYS A 610 -11.70 -15.08 -26.68
CA LYS A 610 -10.25 -14.97 -26.39
C LYS A 610 -9.44 -15.31 -27.64
N GLN A 611 -8.47 -14.47 -27.97
CA GLN A 611 -7.44 -14.78 -28.95
C GLN A 611 -6.25 -15.44 -28.25
N ALA A 612 -5.79 -16.57 -28.78
CA ALA A 612 -4.63 -17.26 -28.21
C ALA A 612 -3.39 -16.34 -28.19
N GLY A 613 -2.69 -16.29 -27.06
CA GLY A 613 -1.47 -15.49 -26.89
C GLY A 613 -1.70 -13.98 -26.74
N VAL A 614 -2.94 -13.51 -26.65
CA VAL A 614 -3.26 -12.09 -26.44
C VAL A 614 -3.84 -11.88 -25.05
N TRP A 615 -3.21 -11.01 -24.27
CA TRP A 615 -3.74 -10.50 -23.00
C TRP A 615 -4.56 -9.23 -23.26
N ILE A 616 -5.85 -9.26 -22.92
CA ILE A 616 -6.73 -8.10 -23.00
C ILE A 616 -7.23 -7.80 -21.59
N PRO A 617 -6.73 -6.75 -20.94
CA PRO A 617 -7.25 -6.32 -19.64
C PRO A 617 -8.60 -5.62 -19.86
N TRP A 618 -9.68 -6.27 -19.46
CA TRP A 618 -10.99 -5.67 -19.41
C TRP A 618 -11.13 -4.88 -18.11
N LEU A 619 -11.89 -3.80 -18.16
CA LEU A 619 -12.20 -3.00 -16.98
C LEU A 619 -13.70 -2.68 -16.93
N ALA A 620 -14.24 -2.64 -15.71
CA ALA A 620 -15.55 -2.08 -15.45
C ALA A 620 -15.37 -0.63 -14.96
N ARG A 621 -16.02 0.33 -15.65
CA ARG A 621 -16.07 1.72 -15.18
C ARG A 621 -17.41 1.97 -14.53
N ILE A 622 -17.39 2.33 -13.24
CA ILE A 622 -18.56 2.55 -12.41
C ILE A 622 -18.63 4.02 -11.99
N GLN A 623 -19.82 4.59 -12.18
CA GLN A 623 -20.18 5.88 -11.62
C GLN A 623 -21.58 5.74 -11.04
N ALA A 624 -21.66 5.78 -9.74
CA ALA A 624 -22.91 5.64 -8.98
C ALA A 624 -22.88 6.57 -7.78
N SER A 625 -24.05 6.97 -7.29
CA SER A 625 -24.22 7.55 -5.96
C SER A 625 -24.12 6.46 -4.89
N GLY A 626 -23.62 6.83 -3.71
CA GLY A 626 -23.42 5.90 -2.60
C GLY A 626 -22.22 4.97 -2.77
N ASN A 627 -22.04 4.10 -1.78
CA ASN A 627 -20.98 3.12 -1.74
C ASN A 627 -21.53 1.73 -2.05
N GLY A 628 -20.68 0.82 -2.53
CA GLY A 628 -21.13 -0.54 -2.83
C GLY A 628 -20.02 -1.48 -3.23
N PHE A 629 -20.35 -2.77 -3.28
CA PHE A 629 -19.47 -3.81 -3.79
C PHE A 629 -19.92 -4.29 -5.16
N MET A 630 -18.98 -4.83 -5.91
CA MET A 630 -19.23 -5.39 -7.22
C MET A 630 -18.83 -6.86 -7.27
N TRP A 631 -19.66 -7.66 -7.93
CA TRP A 631 -19.38 -9.06 -8.18
C TRP A 631 -19.40 -9.34 -9.68
N LEU A 632 -18.42 -10.07 -10.16
CA LEU A 632 -18.39 -10.61 -11.51
C LEU A 632 -18.49 -12.13 -11.44
N ASN A 633 -19.63 -12.67 -11.88
CA ASN A 633 -19.89 -14.12 -11.86
C ASN A 633 -19.66 -14.76 -10.48
N GLY A 634 -20.07 -14.10 -9.42
CA GLY A 634 -19.92 -14.57 -8.04
C GLY A 634 -18.61 -14.16 -7.33
N HIS A 635 -17.66 -13.59 -8.06
CA HIS A 635 -16.40 -13.11 -7.50
C HIS A 635 -16.48 -11.63 -7.16
N ASN A 636 -16.18 -11.26 -5.92
CA ASN A 636 -16.08 -9.87 -5.52
C ASN A 636 -14.85 -9.24 -6.21
N ILE A 637 -15.08 -8.24 -7.06
CA ILE A 637 -14.03 -7.56 -7.83
C ILE A 637 -13.70 -6.17 -7.29
N GLY A 638 -14.34 -5.75 -6.21
CA GLY A 638 -13.97 -4.52 -5.54
C GLY A 638 -15.11 -3.72 -4.96
N ARG A 639 -14.74 -2.60 -4.40
CA ARG A 639 -15.60 -1.67 -3.71
C ARG A 639 -15.62 -0.31 -4.40
N HIS A 640 -16.82 0.15 -4.74
CA HIS A 640 -17.06 1.50 -5.21
C HIS A 640 -17.28 2.44 -4.03
N TRP A 641 -16.65 3.60 -4.08
CA TRP A 641 -16.87 4.71 -3.18
C TRP A 641 -17.41 5.91 -3.97
N GLU A 642 -18.52 6.50 -3.52
CA GLU A 642 -19.05 7.73 -4.11
C GLU A 642 -18.01 8.86 -4.13
N ALA A 643 -17.31 9.01 -3.02
CA ALA A 643 -16.24 9.99 -2.88
C ALA A 643 -15.03 9.74 -3.81
N GLY A 644 -14.95 8.60 -4.46
CA GLY A 644 -13.83 8.22 -5.33
C GLY A 644 -12.54 7.95 -4.56
N PRO A 645 -11.38 8.07 -5.22
CA PRO A 645 -11.18 8.48 -6.61
C PRO A 645 -11.36 7.34 -7.62
N GLN A 646 -11.36 6.06 -7.18
CA GLN A 646 -11.42 4.91 -8.07
C GLN A 646 -12.79 4.81 -8.75
N ARG A 647 -12.75 4.68 -10.09
CA ARG A 647 -13.92 4.45 -10.95
C ARG A 647 -13.72 3.27 -11.90
N GLU A 648 -12.51 2.74 -11.99
CA GLU A 648 -12.14 1.64 -12.88
C GLU A 648 -11.69 0.44 -12.05
N PHE A 649 -12.21 -0.75 -12.42
CA PHE A 649 -11.98 -2.01 -11.72
C PHE A 649 -11.60 -3.08 -12.74
N PHE A 650 -10.52 -3.82 -12.49
CA PHE A 650 -9.93 -4.81 -13.39
C PHE A 650 -10.27 -6.24 -12.99
#